data_725a6c70ae8b2db66e4ac1b8cf1d1846
#
_entry.id   725a6c70ae8b2db66e4ac1b8cf1d1846
#
_cell.length_a   1.000
_cell.length_b   1.000
_cell.length_c   1.000
_cell.angle_alpha   90.00
_cell.angle_beta   90.00
_cell.angle_gamma   90.00
#
_symmetry.space_group_name_H-M   'P 1'
#
loop_
_entity.id
_entity.type
_entity.pdbx_description
1 polymer ?
#
loop_
_entity_poly.entity_id
_entity_poly.type
_entity_poly.pdbx_seq_one_letter_code
_entity_poly.pdbx_strand_id
1 'polypeptide(L)'
;MKKNLLFLILVINTFTGYSQKAYNNNIIKCFSEDSISSFALPGVNATVLGSVFAEKSKYPSMFLQSDNWYPAIYLYECMGLKNGVPYYDDPVSISMPSELGYSLNGDILEIDGAVYGFWIKGKQLIETRYNEDDKSFEQTRLLNIEGLDVSPSAVSVWKERGKLYCLLEVGDGKKIGGPVHWENKDFPPYDSRGFFVGNLVYSGLYGFIIEDNDVWPISVKAVPQTDLKQVMWGYKKISYVTYPNGEKGVITGSHNGNFLYYPISGHEDRIVENRRFVVDENDILIRHNTIWARPIPFYNDVNDHIGMIVSGEGGIYYYPFAGFNKQGNPIYGKSRPLLAHQSDLYGGSLIVPNLVDWDGDGDLDMIVGNSIGNINFFENEGSNSDPKFKDAVPLCVYGKPIHIQPGYKDDIQGPQESRWGYVCPTVVDWNNDGLLDIITNDSRGKHRIFLNIGEKGKPVLDSESPLYLDGLEFHGTWRTRPGVARLGERMAYITQDEDDEFHLYWQIDTYNLEDGGKLKLTDGSFIGGSYFGKGGGTGRNKILIIDWDDDGVKDLLVGTPRYGTIPNKQIGLPFNAGDKGAAVLFLRNAGTNNEPVYDFPKMIKYLGKTIHFGQHSCAPTVGNLKTKDGLDLIVGDQKGRFYFFERKDLSW
;
A
#
# COMPACT_ATOMS: atom_id res chain seq x y z
N MET A 1 -1.11 17.20 35.45
CA MET A 1 -1.46 17.00 34.03
C MET A 1 -0.37 16.32 33.19
N LYS A 2 0.94 16.54 33.40
CA LYS A 2 2.03 15.88 32.61
C LYS A 2 2.25 14.38 32.88
N LYS A 3 1.92 13.86 34.06
CA LYS A 3 2.08 12.42 34.38
C LYS A 3 1.05 11.51 33.71
N ASN A 4 -0.16 12.01 33.42
CA ASN A 4 -1.20 11.21 32.76
C ASN A 4 -1.01 11.09 31.25
N LEU A 5 -0.27 12.02 30.62
CA LEU A 5 0.02 11.97 29.19
C LEU A 5 1.09 10.91 28.86
N LEU A 6 2.06 10.74 29.74
CA LEU A 6 3.11 9.71 29.58
C LEU A 6 2.55 8.28 29.71
N PHE A 7 1.57 8.09 30.59
CA PHE A 7 0.90 6.80 30.77
C PHE A 7 0.02 6.42 29.58
N LEU A 8 -0.61 7.42 28.94
CA LEU A 8 -1.44 7.20 27.75
C LEU A 8 -0.61 6.84 26.51
N ILE A 9 0.58 7.44 26.36
CA ILE A 9 1.49 7.13 25.23
C ILE A 9 2.11 5.73 25.39
N LEU A 10 2.46 5.32 26.60
CA LEU A 10 2.99 3.98 26.86
C LEU A 10 1.92 2.88 26.65
N VAL A 11 0.67 3.16 27.00
CA VAL A 11 -0.47 2.23 26.80
C VAL A 11 -0.80 2.10 25.30
N ILE A 12 -0.72 3.19 24.51
CA ILE A 12 -0.99 3.15 23.06
C ILE A 12 0.08 2.32 22.32
N ASN A 13 1.36 2.44 22.68
CA ASN A 13 2.43 1.64 22.07
C ASN A 13 2.40 0.16 22.45
N THR A 14 1.90 -0.19 23.63
CA THR A 14 1.77 -1.59 24.04
C THR A 14 0.58 -2.29 23.39
N PHE A 15 -0.53 -1.61 23.12
CA PHE A 15 -1.71 -2.22 22.48
C PHE A 15 -1.54 -2.46 20.98
N THR A 16 -0.90 -1.56 20.23
CA THR A 16 -0.65 -1.75 18.79
C THR A 16 0.37 -2.86 18.50
N GLY A 17 1.33 -3.08 19.41
CA GLY A 17 2.29 -4.20 19.30
C GLY A 17 1.70 -5.57 19.66
N TYR A 18 0.66 -5.62 20.48
CA TYR A 18 0.07 -6.88 20.93
C TYR A 18 -0.82 -7.56 19.89
N SER A 19 -1.58 -6.79 19.08
CA SER A 19 -2.48 -7.37 18.08
C SER A 19 -1.71 -8.01 16.92
N GLN A 20 -0.56 -7.47 16.54
CA GLN A 20 0.23 -8.00 15.41
C GLN A 20 1.04 -9.26 15.76
N LYS A 21 1.60 -9.34 16.97
CA LYS A 21 2.29 -10.56 17.42
C LYS A 21 1.34 -11.74 17.61
N ALA A 22 0.04 -11.48 17.80
CA ALA A 22 -0.96 -12.53 18.05
C ALA A 22 -1.20 -13.46 16.85
N TYR A 23 -0.90 -13.02 15.60
CA TYR A 23 -1.20 -13.78 14.39
C TYR A 23 0.01 -14.09 13.52
N ASN A 24 1.24 -13.90 13.99
CA ASN A 24 2.45 -14.19 13.20
C ASN A 24 2.49 -15.65 12.71
N ASN A 25 2.00 -16.59 13.52
CA ASN A 25 1.94 -18.00 13.13
C ASN A 25 0.82 -18.32 12.12
N ASN A 26 -0.05 -17.37 11.85
CA ASN A 26 -1.15 -17.51 10.90
C ASN A 26 -0.82 -16.92 9.53
N ILE A 27 0.34 -16.26 9.39
CA ILE A 27 0.77 -15.67 8.11
C ILE A 27 1.14 -16.78 7.15
N ILE A 28 0.55 -16.73 5.96
CA ILE A 28 0.89 -17.64 4.87
C ILE A 28 2.25 -17.24 4.30
N LYS A 29 3.16 -18.21 4.18
CA LYS A 29 4.46 -18.02 3.52
C LYS A 29 4.34 -18.26 2.02
N CYS A 30 5.12 -17.52 1.24
CA CYS A 30 5.22 -17.77 -0.19
C CYS A 30 5.99 -19.07 -0.43
N PHE A 31 5.44 -19.93 -1.29
CA PHE A 31 6.12 -21.14 -1.72
C PHE A 31 7.03 -20.83 -2.91
N SER A 32 8.29 -21.23 -2.81
CA SER A 32 9.27 -21.19 -3.89
C SER A 32 10.31 -22.29 -3.64
N GLU A 33 10.71 -23.02 -4.68
CA GLU A 33 11.65 -24.14 -4.57
C GLU A 33 13.01 -23.72 -3.99
N ASP A 34 13.47 -22.51 -4.28
CA ASP A 34 14.72 -21.95 -3.79
C ASP A 34 14.54 -20.96 -2.61
N SER A 35 13.33 -20.89 -2.07
CA SER A 35 12.97 -19.98 -0.96
C SER A 35 13.15 -18.49 -1.26
N ILE A 36 13.21 -18.08 -2.53
CA ILE A 36 13.34 -16.66 -2.95
C ILE A 36 12.08 -16.25 -3.71
N SER A 37 11.38 -15.25 -3.20
CA SER A 37 10.11 -14.73 -3.74
C SER A 37 10.05 -13.21 -3.63
N SER A 38 8.94 -12.61 -4.03
CA SER A 38 8.72 -11.15 -3.95
C SER A 38 8.86 -10.62 -2.54
N PHE A 39 9.50 -9.47 -2.41
CA PHE A 39 9.76 -8.80 -1.14
C PHE A 39 8.45 -8.29 -0.51
N ALA A 40 8.11 -8.78 0.66
CA ALA A 40 6.96 -8.32 1.43
C ALA A 40 7.30 -7.06 2.24
N LEU A 41 6.67 -5.93 1.92
CA LEU A 41 6.88 -4.69 2.67
C LEU A 41 6.51 -4.85 4.16
N PRO A 42 7.25 -4.21 5.09
CA PRO A 42 6.93 -4.28 6.52
C PRO A 42 5.68 -3.46 6.92
N GLY A 43 5.13 -2.67 6.02
CA GLY A 43 3.95 -1.82 6.20
C GLY A 43 3.16 -1.62 4.91
N VAL A 44 2.15 -0.75 4.94
CA VAL A 44 1.35 -0.37 3.74
C VAL A 44 2.25 0.28 2.70
N ASN A 45 3.15 1.13 3.16
CA ASN A 45 4.21 1.71 2.36
C ASN A 45 5.53 1.66 3.14
N ALA A 46 6.63 1.86 2.44
CA ALA A 46 7.94 1.91 3.08
C ALA A 46 8.80 3.01 2.45
N THR A 47 9.77 3.51 3.19
CA THR A 47 10.77 4.45 2.71
C THR A 47 12.13 3.79 2.74
N VAL A 48 12.73 3.59 1.57
CA VAL A 48 14.15 3.26 1.51
C VAL A 48 14.94 4.49 1.95
N LEU A 49 15.73 4.33 3.01
CA LEU A 49 16.50 5.43 3.60
C LEU A 49 17.87 5.57 2.95
N GLY A 50 18.50 4.46 2.62
CA GLY A 50 19.79 4.42 1.97
C GLY A 50 20.31 2.99 1.83
N SER A 51 21.42 2.85 1.13
CA SER A 51 22.15 1.60 0.99
C SER A 51 23.61 1.78 1.39
N VAL A 52 24.17 0.77 2.05
CA VAL A 52 25.55 0.78 2.56
C VAL A 52 26.21 -0.56 2.32
N PHE A 53 27.52 -0.56 2.04
CA PHE A 53 28.28 -1.80 1.93
C PHE A 53 28.65 -2.31 3.34
N ALA A 54 28.28 -3.54 3.65
CA ALA A 54 28.87 -4.25 4.80
C ALA A 54 30.29 -4.69 4.44
N GLU A 55 31.20 -4.78 5.41
CA GLU A 55 32.65 -5.02 5.21
C GLU A 55 33.02 -6.21 4.27
N LYS A 56 32.09 -7.12 4.00
CA LYS A 56 32.32 -8.33 3.18
C LYS A 56 31.27 -8.54 2.09
N SER A 57 30.32 -7.65 1.94
CA SER A 57 29.24 -7.82 0.96
C SER A 57 29.62 -7.21 -0.38
N LYS A 58 29.41 -7.96 -1.46
CA LYS A 58 29.57 -7.48 -2.83
C LYS A 58 28.50 -6.44 -3.20
N TYR A 59 27.32 -6.50 -2.59
CA TYR A 59 26.18 -5.65 -2.86
C TYR A 59 25.74 -4.90 -1.59
N PRO A 60 25.23 -3.69 -1.70
CA PRO A 60 24.88 -2.90 -0.53
C PRO A 60 23.63 -3.42 0.16
N SER A 61 23.69 -3.48 1.48
CA SER A 61 22.54 -3.68 2.36
C SER A 61 21.64 -2.45 2.35
N MET A 62 20.35 -2.63 2.66
CA MET A 62 19.33 -1.58 2.56
C MET A 62 18.74 -1.26 3.92
N PHE A 63 18.70 0.04 4.27
CA PHE A 63 17.91 0.53 5.38
C PHE A 63 16.52 0.92 4.89
N LEU A 64 15.49 0.38 5.55
CA LEU A 64 14.09 0.57 5.21
C LEU A 64 13.30 1.02 6.43
N GLN A 65 12.60 2.13 6.32
CA GLN A 65 11.63 2.57 7.32
C GLN A 65 10.24 2.09 6.92
N SER A 66 9.53 1.50 7.86
CA SER A 66 8.11 1.15 7.69
C SER A 66 7.21 2.41 7.76
N ASP A 67 5.92 2.21 7.54
CA ASP A 67 4.93 3.29 7.55
C ASP A 67 4.71 3.89 8.96
N ASN A 68 3.96 5.01 9.01
CA ASN A 68 3.65 5.71 10.25
C ASN A 68 2.70 4.97 11.21
N TRP A 69 2.05 3.90 10.73
CA TRP A 69 1.14 3.11 11.55
C TRP A 69 1.89 2.11 12.45
N TYR A 70 3.03 1.64 11.96
CA TYR A 70 3.90 0.69 12.64
C TYR A 70 5.36 1.14 12.46
N PRO A 71 5.71 2.31 13.01
CA PRO A 71 7.00 2.92 12.72
C PRO A 71 8.14 2.07 13.26
N ALA A 72 9.02 1.66 12.36
CA ALA A 72 10.23 0.91 12.66
C ALA A 72 11.25 1.16 11.55
N ILE A 73 12.53 0.97 11.84
CA ILE A 73 13.61 0.94 10.88
C ILE A 73 14.23 -0.45 10.89
N TYR A 74 14.47 -0.96 9.71
CA TYR A 74 15.04 -2.28 9.47
C TYR A 74 16.26 -2.18 8.59
N LEU A 75 17.24 -3.03 8.86
CA LEU A 75 18.35 -3.32 7.97
C LEU A 75 18.10 -4.67 7.30
N TYR A 76 18.19 -4.68 5.97
CA TYR A 76 18.10 -5.88 5.15
C TYR A 76 19.45 -6.13 4.50
N GLU A 77 20.06 -7.28 4.76
CA GLU A 77 21.32 -7.66 4.12
C GLU A 77 21.07 -8.16 2.69
N CYS A 78 21.84 -7.64 1.73
CA CYS A 78 21.76 -8.10 0.35
C CYS A 78 22.54 -9.39 0.16
N MET A 79 21.84 -10.47 -0.14
CA MET A 79 22.41 -11.81 -0.31
C MET A 79 22.97 -12.05 -1.72
N GLY A 80 22.60 -11.21 -2.70
CA GLY A 80 23.05 -11.36 -4.08
C GLY A 80 22.03 -10.90 -5.11
N LEU A 81 22.20 -11.39 -6.35
CA LEU A 81 21.26 -11.17 -7.44
C LEU A 81 20.68 -12.50 -7.93
N LYS A 82 19.36 -12.57 -8.06
CA LYS A 82 18.65 -13.66 -8.76
C LYS A 82 18.10 -13.11 -10.07
N ASN A 83 18.55 -13.64 -11.19
CA ASN A 83 18.17 -13.14 -12.53
C ASN A 83 18.44 -11.62 -12.70
N GLY A 84 19.50 -11.10 -12.05
CA GLY A 84 19.87 -9.69 -12.06
C GLY A 84 18.96 -8.78 -11.22
N VAL A 85 18.15 -9.32 -10.30
CA VAL A 85 17.37 -8.58 -9.28
C VAL A 85 17.98 -8.82 -7.91
N PRO A 86 18.22 -7.78 -7.11
CA PRO A 86 18.68 -7.94 -5.73
C PRO A 86 17.69 -8.74 -4.89
N TYR A 87 18.21 -9.63 -4.03
CA TYR A 87 17.43 -10.32 -3.03
C TYR A 87 18.03 -10.17 -1.63
N TYR A 88 17.19 -10.09 -0.65
CA TYR A 88 17.54 -9.71 0.72
C TYR A 88 17.17 -10.80 1.71
N ASP A 89 17.91 -10.87 2.82
CA ASP A 89 17.61 -11.74 3.95
C ASP A 89 16.55 -11.12 4.88
N ASP A 90 16.22 -11.85 5.94
CA ASP A 90 15.29 -11.39 6.97
C ASP A 90 15.73 -10.07 7.62
N PRO A 91 14.78 -9.19 7.99
CA PRO A 91 15.13 -7.88 8.53
C PRO A 91 15.70 -7.93 9.94
N VAL A 92 16.71 -7.12 10.19
CA VAL A 92 17.19 -6.79 11.53
C VAL A 92 16.58 -5.45 11.98
N SER A 93 15.92 -5.43 13.13
CA SER A 93 15.36 -4.20 13.70
C SER A 93 16.46 -3.28 14.20
N ILE A 94 16.35 -1.99 13.87
CA ILE A 94 17.31 -0.96 14.27
C ILE A 94 16.70 -0.07 15.33
N SER A 95 17.45 0.15 16.42
CA SER A 95 17.07 1.07 17.49
C SER A 95 17.42 2.51 17.14
N MET A 96 16.50 3.43 17.47
CA MET A 96 16.67 4.87 17.26
C MET A 96 16.73 5.62 18.59
N PRO A 97 17.43 6.77 18.66
CA PRO A 97 17.35 7.65 19.81
C PRO A 97 15.89 7.99 20.15
N SER A 98 15.54 7.90 21.44
CA SER A 98 14.14 8.09 21.89
C SER A 98 13.56 9.45 21.48
N GLU A 99 14.40 10.47 21.38
CA GLU A 99 14.05 11.83 21.01
C GLU A 99 13.67 11.95 19.53
N LEU A 100 14.20 11.07 18.68
CA LEU A 100 13.94 11.05 17.24
C LEU A 100 12.70 10.21 16.91
N GLY A 101 12.55 9.04 17.54
CA GLY A 101 11.51 8.08 17.16
C GLY A 101 11.83 7.40 15.82
N TYR A 102 10.81 6.81 15.18
CA TYR A 102 10.97 6.00 13.96
C TYR A 102 10.28 6.58 12.73
N SER A 103 9.55 7.67 12.87
CA SER A 103 8.80 8.28 11.77
C SER A 103 9.48 9.58 11.33
N LEU A 104 10.62 9.44 10.68
CA LEU A 104 11.47 10.54 10.27
C LEU A 104 11.72 10.52 8.76
N ASN A 105 11.90 11.71 8.20
CA ASN A 105 12.46 11.85 6.87
C ASN A 105 13.99 11.89 6.99
N GLY A 106 14.65 10.92 6.36
CA GLY A 106 16.09 10.75 6.53
C GLY A 106 16.80 10.24 5.29
N ASP A 107 18.11 10.30 5.38
CA ASP A 107 19.05 9.72 4.45
C ASP A 107 20.13 8.97 5.22
N ILE A 108 20.48 7.76 4.77
CA ILE A 108 21.52 6.94 5.38
C ILE A 108 22.58 6.66 4.33
N LEU A 109 23.84 6.93 4.69
CA LEU A 109 24.97 6.73 3.79
C LEU A 109 26.24 6.41 4.56
N GLU A 110 27.22 5.88 3.85
CA GLU A 110 28.57 5.65 4.36
C GLU A 110 29.46 6.85 4.07
N ILE A 111 30.15 7.33 5.10
CA ILE A 111 31.17 8.40 5.02
C ILE A 111 32.42 7.89 5.70
N ASP A 112 33.54 7.83 4.99
CA ASP A 112 34.86 7.43 5.50
C ASP A 112 34.85 6.11 6.27
N GLY A 113 34.08 5.12 5.78
CA GLY A 113 33.97 3.78 6.38
C GLY A 113 33.06 3.69 7.61
N ALA A 114 32.30 4.72 7.92
CA ALA A 114 31.29 4.70 8.97
C ALA A 114 29.90 5.06 8.40
N VAL A 115 28.85 4.44 8.95
CA VAL A 115 27.48 4.66 8.52
C VAL A 115 26.84 5.76 9.35
N TYR A 116 26.28 6.74 8.67
CA TYR A 116 25.60 7.88 9.25
C TYR A 116 24.16 7.97 8.76
N GLY A 117 23.28 8.42 9.66
CA GLY A 117 21.91 8.82 9.34
C GLY A 117 21.73 10.32 9.53
N PHE A 118 21.10 10.97 8.55
CA PHE A 118 20.76 12.39 8.59
C PHE A 118 19.25 12.54 8.59
N TRP A 119 18.70 13.20 9.62
CA TRP A 119 17.27 13.21 9.90
C TRP A 119 16.71 14.61 9.99
N ILE A 120 15.55 14.82 9.38
CA ILE A 120 14.82 16.07 9.51
C ILE A 120 13.81 15.97 10.65
N LYS A 121 13.91 16.90 11.61
CA LYS A 121 12.93 17.08 12.68
C LYS A 121 12.56 18.57 12.79
N GLY A 122 11.39 18.92 12.26
CA GLY A 122 11.04 20.34 12.08
C GLY A 122 12.01 21.02 11.11
N LYS A 123 12.65 22.11 11.56
CA LYS A 123 13.69 22.84 10.81
C LYS A 123 15.10 22.52 11.36
N GLN A 124 15.32 21.29 11.77
CA GLN A 124 16.61 20.81 12.26
C GLN A 124 17.10 19.65 11.42
N LEU A 125 18.41 19.59 11.18
CA LEU A 125 19.13 18.43 10.68
C LEU A 125 19.87 17.79 11.84
N ILE A 126 19.61 16.50 12.05
CA ILE A 126 20.21 15.71 13.12
C ILE A 126 21.06 14.65 12.46
N GLU A 127 22.34 14.60 12.80
CA GLU A 127 23.24 13.53 12.41
C GLU A 127 23.27 12.47 13.49
N THR A 128 23.26 11.23 13.06
CA THR A 128 23.45 10.06 13.92
C THR A 128 24.51 9.14 13.32
N ARG A 129 25.20 8.39 14.15
CA ARG A 129 26.13 7.34 13.73
C ARG A 129 25.56 5.98 14.05
N TYR A 130 25.67 5.05 13.12
CA TYR A 130 25.25 3.67 13.30
C TYR A 130 26.29 2.90 14.10
N ASN A 131 25.82 2.15 15.09
CA ASN A 131 26.58 1.19 15.86
C ASN A 131 26.16 -0.21 15.43
N GLU A 132 27.08 -0.94 14.82
CA GLU A 132 26.79 -2.27 14.27
C GLU A 132 26.59 -3.31 15.38
N ASP A 133 27.32 -3.23 16.49
CA ASP A 133 27.22 -4.19 17.59
C ASP A 133 25.85 -4.13 18.26
N ASP A 134 25.35 -2.92 18.52
CA ASP A 134 24.08 -2.68 19.21
C ASP A 134 22.88 -2.58 18.24
N LYS A 135 23.11 -2.61 16.92
CA LYS A 135 22.09 -2.38 15.89
C LYS A 135 21.28 -1.11 16.18
N SER A 136 21.97 -0.01 16.43
CA SER A 136 21.37 1.26 16.86
C SER A 136 22.01 2.47 16.20
N PHE A 137 21.25 3.57 16.14
CA PHE A 137 21.78 4.89 15.82
C PHE A 137 21.94 5.72 17.08
N GLU A 138 23.07 6.42 17.20
CA GLU A 138 23.36 7.36 18.27
C GLU A 138 23.51 8.77 17.71
N GLN A 139 22.88 9.77 18.37
CA GLN A 139 22.95 11.16 17.92
C GLN A 139 24.38 11.71 18.15
N THR A 140 24.95 12.31 17.10
CA THR A 140 26.28 12.90 17.12
C THR A 140 26.24 14.43 17.05
N ARG A 141 25.48 14.98 16.11
CA ARG A 141 25.43 16.42 15.87
C ARG A 141 24.01 16.90 15.57
N LEU A 142 23.78 18.20 15.77
CA LEU A 142 22.52 18.87 15.45
C LEU A 142 22.80 20.27 14.94
N LEU A 143 22.10 20.69 13.89
CA LEU A 143 22.12 22.08 13.44
C LEU A 143 20.71 22.58 13.09
N ASN A 144 20.49 23.88 13.20
CA ASN A 144 19.24 24.53 12.81
C ASN A 144 19.32 24.98 11.35
N ILE A 145 18.22 24.81 10.61
CA ILE A 145 18.11 25.21 9.21
C ILE A 145 17.30 26.50 9.15
N GLU A 146 17.94 27.58 8.71
CA GLU A 146 17.33 28.88 8.53
C GLU A 146 16.94 29.13 7.06
N GLY A 147 16.11 30.14 6.80
CA GLY A 147 15.70 30.52 5.45
C GLY A 147 14.57 29.68 4.86
N LEU A 148 13.90 28.88 5.69
CA LEU A 148 12.75 28.06 5.29
C LEU A 148 11.47 28.54 5.95
N ASP A 149 10.39 28.65 5.18
CA ASP A 149 9.05 28.96 5.72
C ASP A 149 8.40 27.72 6.36
N VAL A 150 8.59 26.54 5.75
CA VAL A 150 8.05 25.27 6.22
C VAL A 150 9.16 24.25 6.48
N SER A 151 8.86 23.21 7.25
CA SER A 151 9.78 22.11 7.49
C SER A 151 10.02 21.31 6.21
N PRO A 152 11.28 20.91 5.93
CA PRO A 152 11.58 20.00 4.81
C PRO A 152 10.89 18.65 4.98
N SER A 153 10.60 17.98 3.88
CA SER A 153 9.98 16.65 3.86
C SER A 153 10.86 15.54 3.27
N ALA A 154 12.01 15.89 2.72
CA ALA A 154 13.05 14.92 2.33
C ALA A 154 14.43 15.58 2.41
N VAL A 155 15.46 14.75 2.58
CA VAL A 155 16.85 15.16 2.66
C VAL A 155 17.72 14.18 1.87
N SER A 156 18.80 14.69 1.28
CA SER A 156 19.93 13.92 0.79
C SER A 156 21.23 14.60 1.18
N VAL A 157 22.20 13.81 1.66
CA VAL A 157 23.51 14.28 2.07
C VAL A 157 24.58 13.48 1.32
N TRP A 158 25.68 14.13 0.94
CA TRP A 158 26.87 13.45 0.42
C TRP A 158 28.11 14.25 0.75
N LYS A 159 29.26 13.56 0.78
CA LYS A 159 30.56 14.17 1.00
C LYS A 159 31.35 14.25 -0.30
N GLU A 160 31.90 15.42 -0.58
CA GLU A 160 32.80 15.63 -1.69
C GLU A 160 33.84 16.70 -1.34
N ARG A 161 35.12 16.44 -1.61
CA ARG A 161 36.24 17.36 -1.39
C ARG A 161 36.30 17.98 0.01
N GLY A 162 36.03 17.19 1.05
CA GLY A 162 36.05 17.63 2.43
C GLY A 162 34.87 18.50 2.84
N LYS A 163 33.81 18.57 2.02
CA LYS A 163 32.57 19.29 2.31
C LYS A 163 31.38 18.35 2.33
N LEU A 164 30.41 18.60 3.18
CA LEU A 164 29.10 17.96 3.17
C LEU A 164 28.12 18.83 2.43
N TYR A 165 27.52 18.27 1.40
CA TYR A 165 26.45 18.86 0.61
C TYR A 165 25.13 18.35 1.15
N CYS A 166 24.16 19.21 1.33
CA CYS A 166 22.84 18.86 1.80
C CYS A 166 21.79 19.45 0.87
N LEU A 167 20.91 18.61 0.36
CA LEU A 167 19.70 19.01 -0.37
C LEU A 167 18.46 18.64 0.42
N LEU A 168 17.50 19.55 0.43
CA LEU A 168 16.24 19.45 1.14
C LEU A 168 15.08 19.63 0.17
N GLU A 169 14.03 18.83 0.34
CA GLU A 169 12.75 19.11 -0.29
C GLU A 169 11.94 20.03 0.61
N VAL A 170 11.42 21.12 0.04
CA VAL A 170 10.63 22.11 0.75
C VAL A 170 9.38 22.43 -0.06
N GLY A 171 8.21 22.21 0.55
CA GLY A 171 6.92 22.56 -0.05
C GLY A 171 6.68 24.05 -0.14
N ASP A 172 5.70 24.47 -0.91
CA ASP A 172 5.30 25.88 -1.08
C ASP A 172 4.48 26.44 0.10
N GLY A 173 4.38 25.70 1.20
CA GLY A 173 3.64 26.08 2.40
C GLY A 173 2.11 25.94 2.28
N LYS A 174 1.58 25.62 1.11
CA LYS A 174 0.15 25.38 0.95
C LYS A 174 -0.22 24.02 1.51
N LYS A 175 -1.33 23.97 2.23
CA LYS A 175 -1.88 22.69 2.71
C LYS A 175 -2.62 21.98 1.57
N ILE A 176 -2.44 20.68 1.50
CA ILE A 176 -3.25 19.83 0.61
C ILE A 176 -4.68 19.84 1.13
N GLY A 177 -5.65 20.05 0.25
CA GLY A 177 -7.06 19.97 0.61
C GLY A 177 -7.86 21.27 0.49
N GLY A 178 -7.30 22.32 -0.11
CA GLY A 178 -8.01 23.58 -0.35
C GLY A 178 -8.19 24.45 0.90
N PRO A 179 -9.15 25.35 0.91
CA PRO A 179 -9.47 26.15 2.09
C PRO A 179 -9.94 25.31 3.25
N VAL A 180 -10.07 24.03 3.03
CA VAL A 180 -10.69 23.08 3.90
C VAL A 180 -9.66 22.09 4.37
N HIS A 181 -9.47 22.05 5.64
CA HIS A 181 -8.56 21.14 6.31
C HIS A 181 -9.30 19.87 6.72
N TRP A 182 -8.61 18.74 6.82
CA TRP A 182 -9.14 17.51 7.42
C TRP A 182 -9.75 17.71 8.81
N GLU A 183 -9.33 18.77 9.50
CA GLU A 183 -9.86 19.14 10.81
C GLU A 183 -11.16 19.95 10.75
N ASN A 184 -11.52 20.48 9.58
CA ASN A 184 -12.76 21.25 9.40
C ASN A 184 -13.83 20.33 8.83
N LYS A 185 -14.67 19.82 9.69
CA LYS A 185 -15.76 18.89 9.34
C LYS A 185 -16.85 19.53 8.47
N ASP A 186 -16.94 20.86 8.46
CA ASP A 186 -17.96 21.58 7.69
C ASP A 186 -17.65 21.67 6.21
N PHE A 187 -16.38 21.38 5.84
CA PHE A 187 -15.89 21.47 4.47
C PHE A 187 -14.93 20.32 4.18
N PRO A 188 -15.41 19.15 3.81
CA PRO A 188 -14.55 18.04 3.42
C PRO A 188 -13.77 18.36 2.14
N PRO A 189 -12.56 17.79 1.95
CA PRO A 189 -11.74 18.02 0.76
C PRO A 189 -12.36 17.47 -0.53
N TYR A 190 -13.46 16.76 -0.41
CA TYR A 190 -14.24 16.21 -1.53
C TYR A 190 -15.66 16.77 -1.48
N ASP A 191 -16.26 17.03 -2.64
CA ASP A 191 -17.66 17.40 -2.74
C ASP A 191 -18.58 16.17 -2.50
N SER A 192 -19.90 16.38 -2.47
CA SER A 192 -20.88 15.32 -2.24
C SER A 192 -20.87 14.21 -3.30
N ARG A 193 -20.23 14.43 -4.44
CA ARG A 193 -20.06 13.45 -5.52
C ARG A 193 -18.72 12.72 -5.43
N GLY A 194 -17.86 13.05 -4.42
CA GLY A 194 -16.55 12.48 -4.22
C GLY A 194 -15.44 13.13 -5.03
N PHE A 195 -15.68 14.26 -5.71
CA PHE A 195 -14.62 14.99 -6.41
C PHE A 195 -13.79 15.84 -5.47
N PHE A 196 -12.47 15.78 -5.67
CA PHE A 196 -11.53 16.58 -4.92
C PHE A 196 -11.67 18.07 -5.27
N VAL A 197 -11.84 18.90 -4.27
CA VAL A 197 -12.02 20.37 -4.41
C VAL A 197 -10.88 21.17 -3.76
N GLY A 198 -9.75 20.54 -3.53
CA GLY A 198 -8.61 21.12 -2.83
C GLY A 198 -7.49 21.63 -3.74
N ASN A 199 -6.42 22.11 -3.12
CA ASN A 199 -5.23 22.61 -3.79
C ASN A 199 -4.08 21.60 -3.74
N LEU A 200 -3.22 21.62 -4.75
CA LEU A 200 -1.97 20.87 -4.79
C LEU A 200 -0.84 21.67 -4.15
N VAL A 201 0.10 20.95 -3.56
CA VAL A 201 1.35 21.50 -3.01
C VAL A 201 2.49 21.21 -3.97
N TYR A 202 3.21 22.24 -4.37
CA TYR A 202 4.44 22.10 -5.13
C TYR A 202 5.65 22.16 -4.20
N SER A 203 6.69 21.42 -4.57
CA SER A 203 7.93 21.35 -3.80
C SER A 203 9.12 21.76 -4.64
N GLY A 204 10.08 22.43 -4.02
CA GLY A 204 11.37 22.81 -4.60
C GLY A 204 12.54 22.20 -3.83
N LEU A 205 13.72 22.25 -4.43
CA LEU A 205 14.97 21.89 -3.76
C LEU A 205 15.62 23.12 -3.16
N TYR A 206 16.03 22.99 -1.90
CA TYR A 206 16.85 23.94 -1.17
C TYR A 206 18.14 23.24 -0.75
N GLY A 207 19.21 23.97 -0.55
CA GLY A 207 20.46 23.35 -0.17
C GLY A 207 21.41 24.26 0.56
N PHE A 208 22.41 23.65 1.18
CA PHE A 208 23.55 24.29 1.80
C PHE A 208 24.77 23.37 1.77
N ILE A 209 25.94 23.95 2.03
CA ILE A 209 27.24 23.27 2.07
C ILE A 209 27.91 23.64 3.39
N ILE A 210 28.46 22.64 4.09
CA ILE A 210 29.26 22.85 5.31
C ILE A 210 30.60 22.14 5.17
N GLU A 211 31.63 22.67 5.82
CA GLU A 211 32.90 21.96 5.95
C GLU A 211 32.70 20.75 6.86
N ASP A 212 33.20 19.61 6.43
CA ASP A 212 33.18 18.38 7.24
C ASP A 212 34.40 18.37 8.16
N ASN A 213 34.27 19.06 9.28
CA ASN A 213 35.27 19.12 10.33
C ASN A 213 34.62 18.83 11.70
N ASP A 214 35.41 18.80 12.75
CA ASP A 214 34.94 18.47 14.11
C ASP A 214 33.96 19.51 14.69
N VAL A 215 33.84 20.70 14.06
CA VAL A 215 32.99 21.80 14.54
C VAL A 215 31.94 22.13 13.50
N TRP A 216 30.71 21.66 13.73
CA TRP A 216 29.57 22.09 12.92
C TRP A 216 29.06 23.44 13.32
N PRO A 217 28.55 24.24 12.38
CA PRO A 217 27.87 25.48 12.72
C PRO A 217 26.58 25.17 13.51
N ILE A 218 26.19 26.08 14.42
CA ILE A 218 24.93 25.93 15.19
C ILE A 218 23.72 26.06 14.26
N SER A 219 23.83 26.88 13.20
CA SER A 219 22.79 27.04 12.19
C SER A 219 23.39 27.27 10.81
N VAL A 220 22.63 26.94 9.77
CA VAL A 220 22.95 27.18 8.37
C VAL A 220 21.74 27.77 7.65
N LYS A 221 21.98 28.59 6.64
CA LYS A 221 20.92 29.12 5.78
C LYS A 221 20.77 28.23 4.54
N ALA A 222 19.61 27.60 4.39
CA ALA A 222 19.27 26.91 3.16
C ALA A 222 18.84 27.94 2.08
N VAL A 223 19.31 27.73 0.85
CA VAL A 223 18.99 28.56 -0.30
C VAL A 223 18.31 27.79 -1.39
N PRO A 224 17.35 28.39 -2.16
CA PRO A 224 16.69 27.72 -3.28
C PRO A 224 17.71 27.26 -4.33
N GLN A 225 17.54 26.01 -4.79
CA GLN A 225 18.36 25.39 -5.83
C GLN A 225 17.60 25.22 -7.15
N THR A 226 16.27 25.25 -7.09
CA THR A 226 15.41 25.07 -8.27
C THR A 226 14.42 26.22 -8.41
N ASP A 227 14.14 26.60 -9.67
CA ASP A 227 13.00 27.47 -9.99
C ASP A 227 11.69 26.67 -9.83
N LEU A 228 10.62 27.32 -9.37
CA LEU A 228 9.27 26.71 -9.24
C LEU A 228 8.77 26.08 -10.55
N LYS A 229 9.22 26.56 -11.71
CA LYS A 229 8.89 25.94 -13.01
C LYS A 229 9.57 24.59 -13.26
N GLN A 230 10.58 24.27 -12.46
CA GLN A 230 11.37 23.04 -12.58
C GLN A 230 11.05 22.03 -11.46
N VAL A 231 10.07 22.33 -10.63
CA VAL A 231 9.70 21.48 -9.51
C VAL A 231 8.65 20.44 -9.90
N MET A 232 8.52 19.47 -9.06
CA MET A 232 7.53 18.41 -9.16
C MET A 232 6.63 18.45 -7.93
N TRP A 233 5.40 17.96 -8.08
CA TRP A 233 4.51 17.88 -6.96
C TRP A 233 4.95 16.77 -5.98
N GLY A 234 5.26 17.19 -4.74
CA GLY A 234 5.47 16.32 -3.60
C GLY A 234 6.60 15.31 -3.80
N TYR A 235 7.84 15.76 -3.84
CA TYR A 235 8.98 14.84 -3.75
C TYR A 235 8.86 13.97 -2.49
N LYS A 236 9.23 12.71 -2.59
CA LYS A 236 9.16 11.75 -1.48
C LYS A 236 10.52 11.23 -1.05
N LYS A 237 11.51 11.31 -1.91
CA LYS A 237 12.91 10.99 -1.63
C LYS A 237 13.80 11.77 -2.59
N ILE A 238 14.95 12.17 -2.09
CA ILE A 238 16.07 12.74 -2.83
C ILE A 238 17.25 11.81 -2.58
N SER A 239 17.98 11.41 -3.61
CA SER A 239 19.15 10.53 -3.44
C SER A 239 20.28 10.92 -4.37
N TYR A 240 21.44 11.15 -3.80
CA TYR A 240 22.67 11.36 -4.55
C TYR A 240 23.06 10.06 -5.28
N VAL A 241 23.55 10.20 -6.53
CA VAL A 241 23.97 9.11 -7.38
C VAL A 241 25.25 9.45 -8.14
N THR A 242 26.16 8.49 -8.24
CA THR A 242 27.34 8.54 -9.10
C THR A 242 27.21 7.44 -10.17
N TYR A 243 27.34 7.82 -11.44
CA TYR A 243 27.21 6.91 -12.57
C TYR A 243 28.58 6.39 -13.06
N PRO A 244 28.64 5.24 -13.77
CA PRO A 244 29.89 4.64 -14.23
C PRO A 244 30.73 5.54 -15.17
N ASN A 245 30.08 6.46 -15.88
CA ASN A 245 30.76 7.45 -16.73
C ASN A 245 31.35 8.63 -15.96
N GLY A 246 31.25 8.63 -14.61
CA GLY A 246 31.72 9.70 -13.74
C GLY A 246 30.72 10.86 -13.57
N GLU A 247 29.56 10.83 -14.23
CA GLU A 247 28.51 11.82 -14.03
C GLU A 247 27.90 11.63 -12.63
N LYS A 248 27.63 12.75 -11.97
CA LYS A 248 27.06 12.80 -10.63
C LYS A 248 25.79 13.62 -10.63
N GLY A 249 24.83 13.25 -9.81
CA GLY A 249 23.58 13.97 -9.73
C GLY A 249 22.71 13.53 -8.55
N VAL A 250 21.50 14.00 -8.59
CA VAL A 250 20.48 13.67 -7.61
C VAL A 250 19.24 13.16 -8.33
N ILE A 251 18.78 11.96 -7.98
CA ILE A 251 17.47 11.43 -8.42
C ILE A 251 16.43 11.77 -7.36
N THR A 252 15.27 12.24 -7.82
CA THR A 252 14.11 12.51 -6.97
C THR A 252 12.94 11.69 -7.41
N GLY A 253 12.13 11.25 -6.47
CA GLY A 253 10.86 10.59 -6.73
C GLY A 253 9.71 11.38 -6.13
N SER A 254 8.56 11.36 -6.80
CA SER A 254 7.39 12.16 -6.44
C SER A 254 6.24 11.35 -5.86
N HIS A 255 5.23 12.07 -5.37
CA HIS A 255 3.98 11.50 -4.90
C HIS A 255 3.31 10.60 -5.96
N ASN A 256 3.25 11.07 -7.21
CA ASN A 256 2.60 10.33 -8.30
C ASN A 256 3.53 9.36 -9.06
N GLY A 257 4.70 9.03 -8.50
CA GLY A 257 5.60 8.06 -9.09
C GLY A 257 6.49 8.58 -10.22
N ASN A 258 6.56 9.88 -10.45
CA ASN A 258 7.46 10.47 -11.43
C ASN A 258 8.88 10.59 -10.86
N PHE A 259 9.88 10.59 -11.76
CA PHE A 259 11.28 10.79 -11.42
C PHE A 259 11.85 12.00 -12.15
N LEU A 260 12.73 12.74 -11.46
CA LEU A 260 13.57 13.76 -12.06
C LEU A 260 15.04 13.51 -11.69
N TYR A 261 15.92 13.91 -12.56
CA TYR A 261 17.35 13.87 -12.35
C TYR A 261 17.91 15.31 -12.41
N TYR A 262 18.75 15.66 -11.45
CA TYR A 262 19.44 16.93 -11.38
C TYR A 262 20.94 16.68 -11.37
N PRO A 263 21.68 16.98 -12.45
CA PRO A 263 23.14 16.91 -12.43
C PRO A 263 23.73 17.80 -11.35
N ILE A 264 24.83 17.39 -10.74
CA ILE A 264 25.58 18.24 -9.82
C ILE A 264 26.23 19.39 -10.60
N SER A 265 26.05 20.60 -10.12
CA SER A 265 26.72 21.78 -10.65
C SER A 265 28.19 21.83 -10.21
N GLY A 266 29.07 22.27 -11.06
CA GLY A 266 30.46 22.56 -10.68
C GLY A 266 30.64 23.87 -9.90
N HIS A 267 29.56 24.61 -9.60
CA HIS A 267 29.61 25.94 -8.97
C HIS A 267 29.17 25.86 -7.51
N GLU A 268 29.90 26.54 -6.61
CA GLU A 268 29.58 26.54 -5.16
C GLU A 268 28.26 27.26 -4.81
N ASP A 269 27.85 28.23 -5.61
CA ASP A 269 26.59 28.96 -5.38
C ASP A 269 25.34 28.15 -5.79
N ARG A 270 25.53 27.10 -6.54
CA ARG A 270 24.44 26.27 -7.05
C ARG A 270 24.82 24.80 -7.04
N ILE A 271 24.20 24.03 -6.16
CA ILE A 271 24.53 22.61 -5.95
C ILE A 271 24.11 21.75 -7.15
N VAL A 272 22.94 22.04 -7.74
CA VAL A 272 22.40 21.25 -8.86
C VAL A 272 22.11 22.11 -10.09
N GLU A 273 22.20 21.50 -11.28
CA GLU A 273 21.81 22.09 -12.55
C GLU A 273 20.29 22.01 -12.79
N ASN A 274 19.86 22.40 -13.98
CA ASN A 274 18.49 22.23 -14.43
C ASN A 274 18.13 20.74 -14.53
N ARG A 275 16.87 20.44 -14.20
CA ARG A 275 16.35 19.08 -14.23
C ARG A 275 16.48 18.44 -15.59
N ARG A 276 16.70 17.11 -15.57
CA ARG A 276 16.51 16.20 -16.68
C ARG A 276 15.47 15.15 -16.32
N PHE A 277 14.96 14.45 -17.29
CA PHE A 277 13.97 13.41 -17.07
C PHE A 277 14.64 12.04 -16.90
N VAL A 278 13.97 11.12 -16.23
CA VAL A 278 14.35 9.72 -16.17
C VAL A 278 13.48 8.96 -17.17
N VAL A 279 14.09 8.27 -18.13
CA VAL A 279 13.40 7.70 -19.28
C VAL A 279 13.72 6.20 -19.45
N ASP A 280 12.90 5.51 -20.21
CA ASP A 280 13.16 4.15 -20.66
C ASP A 280 14.01 4.15 -21.96
N GLU A 281 14.26 2.96 -22.51
CA GLU A 281 15.03 2.76 -23.73
C GLU A 281 14.39 3.38 -24.98
N ASN A 282 13.11 3.76 -24.91
CA ASN A 282 12.35 4.41 -25.98
C ASN A 282 12.18 5.91 -25.75
N ASP A 283 12.93 6.51 -24.84
CA ASP A 283 12.79 7.92 -24.41
C ASP A 283 11.41 8.24 -23.77
N ILE A 284 10.69 7.24 -23.26
CA ILE A 284 9.42 7.44 -22.58
C ILE A 284 9.70 7.69 -21.09
N LEU A 285 9.00 8.67 -20.51
CA LEU A 285 9.12 9.00 -19.08
C LEU A 285 8.75 7.80 -18.22
N ILE A 286 9.65 7.38 -17.37
CA ILE A 286 9.39 6.31 -16.40
C ILE A 286 8.46 6.84 -15.30
N ARG A 287 7.43 6.05 -15.01
CA ARG A 287 6.61 6.20 -13.83
C ARG A 287 6.70 4.94 -12.98
N HIS A 288 6.94 5.14 -11.70
CA HIS A 288 6.91 4.03 -10.74
C HIS A 288 5.55 3.33 -10.75
N ASN A 289 5.55 2.01 -10.58
CA ASN A 289 4.31 1.22 -10.61
C ASN A 289 3.32 1.65 -9.53
N THR A 290 3.86 2.11 -8.39
CA THR A 290 3.08 2.59 -7.25
C THR A 290 3.21 4.11 -7.11
N ILE A 291 2.52 4.67 -6.12
CA ILE A 291 2.69 6.06 -5.70
C ILE A 291 3.82 6.19 -4.67
N TRP A 292 4.18 7.44 -4.36
CA TRP A 292 5.22 7.77 -3.39
C TRP A 292 6.58 7.18 -3.73
N ALA A 293 7.00 7.36 -4.98
CA ALA A 293 8.29 6.87 -5.43
C ALA A 293 9.43 7.40 -4.57
N ARG A 294 10.21 6.48 -4.00
CA ARG A 294 11.37 6.77 -3.16
C ARG A 294 12.58 6.01 -3.70
N PRO A 295 13.30 6.60 -4.67
CA PRO A 295 14.47 5.97 -5.27
C PRO A 295 15.70 6.08 -4.37
N ILE A 296 16.50 5.00 -4.33
CA ILE A 296 17.91 5.03 -3.92
C ILE A 296 18.75 4.36 -5.00
N PRO A 297 20.01 4.78 -5.19
CA PRO A 297 20.92 4.09 -6.11
C PRO A 297 21.30 2.70 -5.57
N PHE A 298 21.54 1.77 -6.49
CA PHE A 298 22.04 0.43 -6.20
C PHE A 298 23.31 0.18 -6.99
N TYR A 299 24.37 -0.27 -6.32
CA TYR A 299 25.71 -0.41 -6.84
C TYR A 299 26.18 -1.88 -6.81
N ASN A 300 27.03 -2.27 -7.76
CA ASN A 300 27.75 -3.55 -7.73
C ASN A 300 29.08 -3.43 -6.98
N ASP A 301 29.62 -2.22 -6.94
CA ASP A 301 30.82 -1.78 -6.23
C ASP A 301 30.65 -0.29 -5.95
N VAL A 302 31.49 0.31 -5.13
CA VAL A 302 31.36 1.72 -4.65
C VAL A 302 31.06 2.73 -5.77
N ASN A 303 31.55 2.48 -7.00
CA ASN A 303 31.38 3.39 -8.14
C ASN A 303 30.66 2.76 -9.35
N ASP A 304 30.18 1.54 -9.25
CA ASP A 304 29.51 0.84 -10.35
C ASP A 304 28.00 0.81 -10.14
N HIS A 305 27.34 1.91 -10.51
CA HIS A 305 25.89 2.05 -10.45
C HIS A 305 25.22 1.13 -11.47
N ILE A 306 24.51 0.13 -10.99
CA ILE A 306 23.84 -0.86 -11.84
C ILE A 306 22.32 -0.73 -11.83
N GLY A 307 21.75 0.13 -11.00
CA GLY A 307 20.31 0.36 -10.97
C GLY A 307 19.84 1.22 -9.82
N MET A 308 18.54 1.30 -9.66
CA MET A 308 17.91 1.92 -8.48
C MET A 308 16.87 1.01 -7.87
N ILE A 309 16.75 1.07 -6.55
CA ILE A 309 15.67 0.48 -5.77
C ILE A 309 14.66 1.59 -5.46
N VAL A 310 13.39 1.33 -5.72
CA VAL A 310 12.32 2.31 -5.50
C VAL A 310 11.23 1.69 -4.68
N SER A 311 10.97 2.24 -3.50
CA SER A 311 9.85 1.87 -2.66
C SER A 311 8.67 2.83 -2.83
N GLY A 312 7.48 2.33 -2.53
CA GLY A 312 6.26 3.10 -2.55
C GLY A 312 5.15 2.39 -1.76
N GLU A 313 3.90 2.77 -1.97
CA GLU A 313 2.78 2.01 -1.43
C GLU A 313 2.58 0.72 -2.24
N GLY A 314 2.44 -0.40 -1.54
CA GLY A 314 2.11 -1.68 -2.14
C GLY A 314 3.22 -2.36 -2.91
N GLY A 315 4.47 -1.90 -2.82
CA GLY A 315 5.58 -2.59 -3.46
C GLY A 315 6.92 -1.88 -3.40
N ILE A 316 7.97 -2.64 -3.68
CA ILE A 316 9.33 -2.18 -3.85
C ILE A 316 9.91 -2.84 -5.10
N TYR A 317 10.60 -2.06 -5.92
CA TYR A 317 11.01 -2.49 -7.25
C TYR A 317 12.44 -2.11 -7.55
N TYR A 318 13.11 -2.94 -8.32
CA TYR A 318 14.42 -2.69 -8.89
C TYR A 318 14.29 -2.25 -10.36
N TYR A 319 15.02 -1.19 -10.73
CA TYR A 319 15.14 -0.67 -12.09
C TYR A 319 16.60 -0.76 -12.52
N PRO A 320 16.97 -1.61 -13.49
CA PRO A 320 18.34 -1.70 -13.98
C PRO A 320 18.74 -0.42 -14.74
N PHE A 321 19.93 0.09 -14.48
CA PHE A 321 20.47 1.23 -15.24
C PHE A 321 20.94 0.79 -16.61
N ALA A 322 20.62 1.55 -17.66
CA ALA A 322 20.94 1.24 -19.06
C ALA A 322 21.80 2.30 -19.76
N GLY A 323 22.17 3.39 -19.08
CA GLY A 323 23.01 4.43 -19.65
C GLY A 323 22.34 5.80 -19.69
N PHE A 324 22.75 6.63 -20.64
CA PHE A 324 22.19 7.95 -20.90
C PHE A 324 21.79 8.11 -22.35
N ASN A 325 20.71 8.82 -22.63
CA ASN A 325 20.38 9.21 -23.98
C ASN A 325 21.21 10.43 -24.46
N LYS A 326 20.99 10.86 -25.70
CA LYS A 326 21.73 12.00 -26.32
C LYS A 326 21.49 13.34 -25.61
N GLN A 327 20.38 13.47 -24.89
CA GLN A 327 20.02 14.66 -24.10
C GLN A 327 20.60 14.62 -22.67
N GLY A 328 21.31 13.55 -22.33
CA GLY A 328 21.86 13.34 -20.99
C GLY A 328 20.81 12.91 -19.96
N ASN A 329 19.66 12.42 -20.40
CA ASN A 329 18.67 11.80 -19.52
C ASN A 329 19.13 10.40 -19.11
N PRO A 330 19.13 10.02 -17.84
CA PRO A 330 19.44 8.64 -17.44
C PRO A 330 18.33 7.69 -17.91
N ILE A 331 18.76 6.55 -18.47
CA ILE A 331 17.89 5.49 -18.97
C ILE A 331 17.87 4.36 -17.96
N TYR A 332 16.67 3.91 -17.59
CA TYR A 332 16.50 2.71 -16.79
C TYR A 332 15.56 1.72 -17.49
N GLY A 333 15.85 0.44 -17.34
CA GLY A 333 15.02 -0.62 -17.86
C GLY A 333 13.73 -0.84 -17.09
N LYS A 334 12.94 -1.82 -17.55
CA LYS A 334 11.67 -2.20 -16.94
C LYS A 334 11.83 -2.58 -15.46
N SER A 335 10.98 -2.08 -14.61
CA SER A 335 10.93 -2.42 -13.19
C SER A 335 10.63 -3.91 -12.97
N ARG A 336 11.25 -4.46 -11.94
CA ARG A 336 10.99 -5.82 -11.46
C ARG A 336 10.77 -5.78 -9.95
N PRO A 337 9.83 -6.56 -9.37
CA PRO A 337 9.69 -6.67 -7.93
C PRO A 337 11.03 -7.01 -7.29
N LEU A 338 11.35 -6.36 -6.17
CA LEU A 338 12.49 -6.73 -5.35
C LEU A 338 12.24 -8.10 -4.74
N LEU A 339 13.28 -8.84 -4.40
CA LEU A 339 13.19 -10.21 -3.92
C LEU A 339 13.65 -10.33 -2.46
N ALA A 340 13.14 -11.32 -1.75
CA ALA A 340 13.58 -11.67 -0.41
C ALA A 340 13.63 -13.20 -0.21
N HIS A 341 14.45 -13.64 0.73
CA HIS A 341 14.51 -15.01 1.18
C HIS A 341 13.37 -15.29 2.16
N GLN A 342 12.72 -16.45 2.07
CA GLN A 342 11.63 -16.91 2.95
C GLN A 342 10.51 -15.88 3.21
N SER A 343 10.15 -15.11 2.18
CA SER A 343 9.18 -14.03 2.31
C SER A 343 7.78 -14.52 2.71
N ASP A 344 7.04 -13.65 3.41
CA ASP A 344 5.60 -13.84 3.54
C ASP A 344 4.94 -13.77 2.16
N LEU A 345 3.85 -14.49 1.95
CA LEU A 345 3.02 -14.33 0.75
C LEU A 345 2.51 -12.88 0.70
N TYR A 346 2.76 -12.20 -0.41
CA TYR A 346 2.56 -10.77 -0.51
C TYR A 346 1.73 -10.36 -1.73
N GLY A 347 0.59 -9.71 -1.48
CA GLY A 347 -0.36 -9.31 -2.52
C GLY A 347 -0.34 -7.82 -2.91
N GLY A 348 0.62 -7.04 -2.41
CA GLY A 348 0.55 -5.58 -2.45
C GLY A 348 -0.20 -5.02 -1.24
N SER A 349 -0.49 -3.70 -1.19
CA SER A 349 -1.25 -3.11 -0.08
C SER A 349 -2.75 -3.26 -0.26
N LEU A 350 -3.50 -3.31 0.86
CA LEU A 350 -4.97 -3.29 0.88
C LEU A 350 -5.58 -4.41 0.04
N ILE A 351 -5.11 -5.62 0.24
CA ILE A 351 -5.50 -6.78 -0.56
C ILE A 351 -6.94 -7.23 -0.32
N VAL A 352 -7.55 -7.73 -1.40
CA VAL A 352 -8.89 -8.29 -1.40
C VAL A 352 -8.85 -9.67 -2.05
N PRO A 353 -8.65 -10.75 -1.25
CA PRO A 353 -8.53 -12.10 -1.74
C PRO A 353 -9.89 -12.75 -2.04
N ASN A 354 -9.90 -13.65 -3.02
CA ASN A 354 -10.95 -14.62 -3.30
C ASN A 354 -10.31 -15.99 -3.41
N LEU A 355 -10.79 -16.95 -2.63
CA LEU A 355 -10.32 -18.32 -2.63
C LEU A 355 -11.22 -19.14 -3.57
N VAL A 356 -10.68 -19.62 -4.69
CA VAL A 356 -11.40 -20.31 -5.76
C VAL A 356 -10.46 -21.28 -6.50
N ASP A 357 -10.99 -22.35 -7.07
CA ASP A 357 -10.29 -23.20 -8.04
C ASP A 357 -10.27 -22.47 -9.39
N TRP A 358 -9.21 -21.67 -9.64
CA TRP A 358 -9.15 -20.80 -10.81
C TRP A 358 -8.69 -21.51 -12.07
N ASP A 359 -7.73 -22.40 -11.97
CA ASP A 359 -7.17 -23.12 -13.11
C ASP A 359 -7.79 -24.51 -13.32
N GLY A 360 -8.74 -24.90 -12.48
CA GLY A 360 -9.56 -26.09 -12.66
C GLY A 360 -8.85 -27.39 -12.29
N ASP A 361 -7.79 -27.35 -11.50
CA ASP A 361 -7.04 -28.51 -11.07
C ASP A 361 -7.64 -29.21 -9.82
N GLY A 362 -8.59 -28.56 -9.14
CA GLY A 362 -9.32 -29.04 -7.98
C GLY A 362 -8.80 -28.51 -6.64
N ASP A 363 -7.70 -27.77 -6.65
CA ASP A 363 -7.17 -27.09 -5.48
C ASP A 363 -7.59 -25.61 -5.46
N LEU A 364 -7.73 -25.05 -4.24
CA LEU A 364 -8.15 -23.67 -4.11
C LEU A 364 -6.96 -22.71 -4.23
N ASP A 365 -7.05 -21.86 -5.22
CA ASP A 365 -6.14 -20.74 -5.49
C ASP A 365 -6.63 -19.44 -4.88
N MET A 366 -5.87 -18.35 -5.10
CA MET A 366 -6.34 -17.00 -4.75
C MET A 366 -6.30 -16.04 -5.94
N ILE A 367 -7.42 -15.33 -6.16
CA ILE A 367 -7.50 -14.15 -7.02
C ILE A 367 -7.59 -12.91 -6.13
N VAL A 368 -6.65 -11.98 -6.29
CA VAL A 368 -6.42 -10.91 -5.32
C VAL A 368 -6.31 -9.55 -6.00
N GLY A 369 -7.20 -8.62 -5.63
CA GLY A 369 -7.07 -7.20 -5.96
C GLY A 369 -6.26 -6.42 -4.93
N ASN A 370 -5.70 -5.28 -5.30
CA ASN A 370 -4.88 -4.46 -4.42
C ASN A 370 -4.99 -2.94 -4.67
N SER A 371 -4.30 -2.16 -3.86
CA SER A 371 -4.31 -0.69 -3.96
C SER A 371 -3.65 -0.15 -5.23
N ILE A 372 -2.69 -0.87 -5.81
CA ILE A 372 -2.01 -0.47 -7.04
C ILE A 372 -2.97 -0.51 -8.24
N GLY A 373 -4.00 -1.36 -8.16
CA GLY A 373 -4.97 -1.57 -9.24
C GLY A 373 -4.75 -2.84 -10.04
N ASN A 374 -3.93 -3.76 -9.56
CA ASN A 374 -3.74 -5.07 -10.17
C ASN A 374 -4.74 -6.08 -9.62
N ILE A 375 -5.04 -7.07 -10.46
CA ILE A 375 -5.66 -8.33 -10.05
C ILE A 375 -4.64 -9.42 -10.31
N ASN A 376 -4.26 -10.13 -9.26
CA ASN A 376 -3.20 -11.13 -9.30
C ASN A 376 -3.75 -12.53 -9.00
N PHE A 377 -3.16 -13.51 -9.64
CA PHE A 377 -3.35 -14.93 -9.40
C PHE A 377 -2.22 -15.46 -8.52
N PHE A 378 -2.58 -16.24 -7.50
CA PHE A 378 -1.67 -16.96 -6.62
C PHE A 378 -2.02 -18.42 -6.71
N GLU A 379 -1.28 -19.18 -7.51
CA GLU A 379 -1.46 -20.60 -7.72
C GLU A 379 -1.12 -21.37 -6.45
N ASN A 380 -1.93 -22.36 -6.12
CA ASN A 380 -1.66 -23.34 -5.08
C ASN A 380 -1.04 -24.60 -5.71
N GLU A 381 0.28 -24.74 -5.72
CA GLU A 381 0.97 -25.96 -6.18
C GLU A 381 0.86 -27.15 -5.21
N GLY A 382 0.20 -26.95 -4.07
CA GLY A 382 0.07 -27.99 -3.06
C GLY A 382 -1.19 -28.82 -3.21
N SER A 383 -1.98 -28.81 -2.15
CA SER A 383 -3.33 -29.35 -2.12
C SER A 383 -4.17 -28.52 -1.14
N ASN A 384 -5.49 -28.67 -1.18
CA ASN A 384 -6.35 -27.98 -0.22
C ASN A 384 -5.96 -28.29 1.24
N SER A 385 -5.47 -29.48 1.55
CA SER A 385 -5.05 -29.87 2.91
C SER A 385 -3.63 -29.41 3.29
N ASP A 386 -2.78 -29.11 2.31
CA ASP A 386 -1.41 -28.59 2.48
C ASP A 386 -1.12 -27.53 1.40
N PRO A 387 -1.76 -26.34 1.48
CA PRO A 387 -1.66 -25.33 0.44
C PRO A 387 -0.27 -24.73 0.35
N LYS A 388 0.23 -24.58 -0.87
CA LYS A 388 1.54 -24.03 -1.21
C LYS A 388 1.38 -22.92 -2.25
N PHE A 389 0.99 -21.75 -1.79
CA PHE A 389 0.75 -20.61 -2.68
C PHE A 389 2.06 -20.02 -3.21
N LYS A 390 2.14 -19.92 -4.53
CA LYS A 390 3.25 -19.30 -5.27
C LYS A 390 3.16 -17.77 -5.24
N ASP A 391 4.19 -17.16 -5.76
CA ASP A 391 4.27 -15.70 -5.94
C ASP A 391 3.21 -15.19 -6.93
N ALA A 392 2.85 -13.93 -6.79
CA ALA A 392 1.82 -13.27 -7.58
C ALA A 392 2.11 -13.29 -9.09
N VAL A 393 1.15 -13.72 -9.88
CA VAL A 393 1.13 -13.57 -11.34
C VAL A 393 -0.01 -12.63 -11.73
N PRO A 394 0.27 -11.49 -12.40
CA PRO A 394 -0.79 -10.58 -12.83
C PRO A 394 -1.75 -11.25 -13.82
N LEU A 395 -3.05 -11.16 -13.56
CA LEU A 395 -4.05 -11.52 -14.57
C LEU A 395 -4.01 -10.52 -15.72
N CYS A 396 -4.20 -11.05 -16.93
CA CYS A 396 -4.07 -10.29 -18.17
C CYS A 396 -5.36 -10.32 -18.98
N VAL A 397 -5.60 -9.23 -19.70
CA VAL A 397 -6.58 -9.13 -20.79
C VAL A 397 -5.79 -8.93 -22.07
N TYR A 398 -5.94 -9.82 -23.05
CA TYR A 398 -5.18 -9.81 -24.32
C TYR A 398 -3.67 -9.64 -24.13
N GLY A 399 -3.10 -10.35 -23.13
CA GLY A 399 -1.67 -10.33 -22.83
C GLY A 399 -1.17 -9.08 -22.11
N LYS A 400 -2.05 -8.16 -21.73
CA LYS A 400 -1.71 -6.97 -20.93
C LYS A 400 -2.19 -7.16 -19.49
N PRO A 401 -1.35 -6.98 -18.48
CA PRO A 401 -1.78 -7.02 -17.09
C PRO A 401 -2.94 -6.08 -16.80
N ILE A 402 -3.93 -6.55 -16.06
CA ILE A 402 -4.98 -5.70 -15.53
C ILE A 402 -4.33 -4.70 -14.57
N HIS A 403 -4.49 -3.40 -14.87
CA HIS A 403 -3.94 -2.32 -14.07
C HIS A 403 -4.88 -1.12 -14.10
N ILE A 404 -5.79 -1.08 -13.15
CA ILE A 404 -6.83 -0.06 -13.05
C ILE A 404 -6.29 1.12 -12.26
N GLN A 405 -6.30 2.29 -12.89
CA GLN A 405 -5.96 3.56 -12.25
C GLN A 405 -6.89 4.65 -12.79
N PRO A 406 -7.44 5.55 -11.95
CA PRO A 406 -8.39 6.56 -12.42
C PRO A 406 -7.74 7.62 -13.32
N GLY A 407 -6.44 7.92 -13.11
CA GLY A 407 -5.81 9.07 -13.74
C GLY A 407 -6.49 10.38 -13.30
N TYR A 408 -6.20 11.47 -13.99
CA TYR A 408 -6.78 12.78 -13.65
C TYR A 408 -8.23 12.96 -14.15
N LYS A 409 -8.68 12.14 -15.06
CA LYS A 409 -10.01 12.28 -15.69
C LYS A 409 -11.11 11.61 -14.89
N ASP A 410 -10.85 10.39 -14.40
CA ASP A 410 -11.82 9.57 -13.66
C ASP A 410 -11.54 9.57 -12.15
N ASP A 411 -10.75 10.53 -11.68
CA ASP A 411 -10.28 10.65 -10.32
C ASP A 411 -11.33 11.32 -9.43
N ILE A 412 -12.06 10.53 -8.66
CA ILE A 412 -13.07 11.03 -7.70
C ILE A 412 -12.44 11.42 -6.36
N GLN A 413 -11.19 11.02 -6.09
CA GLN A 413 -10.48 11.30 -4.84
C GLN A 413 -9.52 12.48 -4.96
N GLY A 414 -9.35 13.03 -6.16
CA GLY A 414 -8.46 14.12 -6.47
C GLY A 414 -7.08 13.68 -6.94
N PRO A 415 -6.30 14.63 -7.48
CA PRO A 415 -5.06 14.35 -8.19
C PRO A 415 -4.00 13.64 -7.35
N GLN A 416 -4.09 13.71 -6.03
CA GLN A 416 -3.19 12.98 -5.14
C GLN A 416 -3.35 11.46 -5.24
N GLU A 417 -4.57 11.00 -5.49
CA GLU A 417 -4.93 9.59 -5.52
C GLU A 417 -5.19 9.07 -6.94
N SER A 418 -4.84 9.85 -7.96
CA SER A 418 -5.05 9.55 -9.38
C SER A 418 -4.42 8.22 -9.87
N ARG A 419 -3.51 7.65 -9.09
CA ARG A 419 -2.82 6.41 -9.41
C ARG A 419 -3.12 5.26 -8.44
N TRP A 420 -4.05 5.43 -7.53
CA TRP A 420 -4.55 4.34 -6.70
C TRP A 420 -5.70 3.63 -7.38
N GLY A 421 -5.58 2.33 -7.58
CA GLY A 421 -6.63 1.50 -8.19
C GLY A 421 -7.65 0.98 -7.20
N TYR A 422 -7.21 0.54 -6.03
CA TYR A 422 -8.05 -0.04 -4.97
C TYR A 422 -9.06 -1.06 -5.50
N VAL A 423 -8.60 -1.96 -6.36
CA VAL A 423 -9.46 -2.95 -7.00
C VAL A 423 -9.95 -3.96 -5.97
N CYS A 424 -11.26 -4.12 -5.91
CA CYS A 424 -11.94 -5.02 -4.99
C CYS A 424 -12.71 -6.09 -5.79
N PRO A 425 -12.06 -7.20 -6.19
CA PRO A 425 -12.68 -8.24 -6.98
C PRO A 425 -13.59 -9.15 -6.13
N THR A 426 -14.63 -9.66 -6.77
CA THR A 426 -15.39 -10.84 -6.37
C THR A 426 -15.41 -11.80 -7.54
N VAL A 427 -15.04 -13.05 -7.29
CA VAL A 427 -14.94 -14.11 -8.31
C VAL A 427 -16.16 -15.03 -8.18
N VAL A 428 -16.90 -15.20 -9.26
CA VAL A 428 -18.14 -15.96 -9.32
C VAL A 428 -18.47 -16.32 -10.78
N ASP A 429 -19.15 -17.45 -11.01
CA ASP A 429 -19.79 -17.74 -12.30
C ASP A 429 -21.02 -16.81 -12.44
N TRP A 430 -20.80 -15.65 -13.04
CA TRP A 430 -21.78 -14.59 -13.11
C TRP A 430 -22.85 -14.84 -14.17
N ASN A 431 -22.44 -15.29 -15.34
CA ASN A 431 -23.34 -15.50 -16.48
C ASN A 431 -23.91 -16.93 -16.56
N ASN A 432 -23.55 -17.78 -15.58
CA ASN A 432 -23.99 -19.18 -15.45
C ASN A 432 -23.56 -20.05 -16.66
N ASP A 433 -22.34 -19.84 -17.15
CA ASP A 433 -21.74 -20.65 -18.21
C ASP A 433 -20.80 -21.75 -17.67
N GLY A 434 -20.58 -21.79 -16.36
CA GLY A 434 -19.71 -22.74 -15.66
C GLY A 434 -18.27 -22.27 -15.53
N LEU A 435 -17.93 -21.05 -15.96
CA LEU A 435 -16.64 -20.42 -15.82
C LEU A 435 -16.68 -19.33 -14.75
N LEU A 436 -15.56 -19.13 -14.07
CA LEU A 436 -15.46 -18.07 -13.04
C LEU A 436 -15.13 -16.74 -13.70
N ASP A 437 -16.01 -15.76 -13.51
CA ASP A 437 -15.84 -14.36 -13.93
C ASP A 437 -15.29 -13.51 -12.79
N ILE A 438 -14.86 -12.28 -13.08
CA ILE A 438 -14.38 -11.33 -12.08
C ILE A 438 -15.23 -10.06 -12.12
N ILE A 439 -15.94 -9.80 -11.04
CA ILE A 439 -16.67 -8.54 -10.82
C ILE A 439 -15.80 -7.64 -9.96
N THR A 440 -15.73 -6.34 -10.28
CA THR A 440 -14.89 -5.40 -9.54
C THR A 440 -15.64 -4.13 -9.17
N ASN A 441 -15.25 -3.57 -8.03
CA ASN A 441 -15.37 -2.15 -7.71
C ASN A 441 -13.95 -1.59 -7.49
N ASP A 442 -13.75 -0.33 -7.79
CA ASP A 442 -12.41 0.29 -7.75
C ASP A 442 -12.43 1.73 -7.23
N SER A 443 -11.31 2.43 -7.36
CA SER A 443 -11.17 3.84 -6.95
C SER A 443 -12.01 4.83 -7.77
N ARG A 444 -12.55 4.42 -8.91
CA ARG A 444 -13.45 5.23 -9.74
C ARG A 444 -14.91 5.13 -9.30
N GLY A 445 -15.20 4.24 -8.31
CA GLY A 445 -16.58 3.92 -7.92
C GLY A 445 -17.36 3.18 -9.00
N LYS A 446 -16.67 2.58 -9.97
CA LYS A 446 -17.27 1.88 -11.10
C LYS A 446 -17.40 0.39 -10.80
N HIS A 447 -18.56 -0.16 -11.12
CA HIS A 447 -18.83 -1.58 -11.06
C HIS A 447 -18.63 -2.19 -12.44
N ARG A 448 -17.66 -3.12 -12.55
CA ARG A 448 -17.21 -3.71 -13.82
C ARG A 448 -17.20 -5.21 -13.74
N ILE A 449 -17.28 -5.84 -14.90
CA ILE A 449 -17.10 -7.28 -15.05
C ILE A 449 -16.05 -7.58 -16.12
N PHE A 450 -15.21 -8.55 -15.81
CA PHE A 450 -14.34 -9.26 -16.75
C PHE A 450 -14.91 -10.66 -16.93
N LEU A 451 -15.53 -10.94 -18.08
CA LEU A 451 -16.04 -12.26 -18.38
C LEU A 451 -14.90 -13.22 -18.72
N ASN A 452 -14.97 -14.42 -18.22
CA ASN A 452 -14.09 -15.51 -18.62
C ASN A 452 -14.65 -16.16 -19.89
N ILE A 453 -14.02 -15.89 -21.02
CA ILE A 453 -14.38 -16.43 -22.34
C ILE A 453 -13.50 -17.62 -22.74
N GLY A 454 -12.76 -18.18 -21.79
CA GLY A 454 -11.88 -19.33 -21.99
C GLY A 454 -12.62 -20.67 -21.92
N GLU A 455 -11.90 -21.66 -21.39
CA GLU A 455 -12.40 -23.00 -21.12
C GLU A 455 -12.10 -23.37 -19.67
N LYS A 456 -12.79 -24.35 -19.12
CA LYS A 456 -12.50 -24.86 -17.78
C LYS A 456 -11.02 -25.26 -17.67
N GLY A 457 -10.33 -24.73 -16.66
CA GLY A 457 -8.90 -24.94 -16.46
C GLY A 457 -7.97 -24.08 -17.34
N LYS A 458 -8.54 -23.23 -18.20
CA LYS A 458 -7.76 -22.29 -19.05
C LYS A 458 -8.49 -20.95 -19.15
N PRO A 459 -8.54 -20.20 -18.04
CA PRO A 459 -9.28 -18.94 -18.02
C PRO A 459 -8.67 -17.90 -18.97
N VAL A 460 -9.53 -17.24 -19.73
CA VAL A 460 -9.20 -16.13 -20.63
C VAL A 460 -10.18 -15.00 -20.34
N LEU A 461 -9.69 -13.88 -19.83
CA LEU A 461 -10.54 -12.75 -19.53
C LEU A 461 -10.74 -11.83 -20.73
N ASP A 462 -11.99 -11.44 -20.96
CA ASP A 462 -12.34 -10.37 -21.89
C ASP A 462 -12.13 -8.99 -21.26
N SER A 463 -12.25 -7.94 -22.07
CA SER A 463 -12.15 -6.54 -21.61
C SER A 463 -13.21 -6.22 -20.56
N GLU A 464 -12.86 -5.28 -19.66
CA GLU A 464 -13.83 -4.81 -18.67
C GLU A 464 -15.10 -4.26 -19.34
N SER A 465 -16.25 -4.67 -18.85
CA SER A 465 -17.56 -4.16 -19.26
C SER A 465 -18.28 -3.54 -18.06
N PRO A 466 -19.04 -2.45 -18.25
CA PRO A 466 -19.82 -1.85 -17.17
C PRO A 466 -21.01 -2.73 -16.78
N LEU A 467 -21.38 -2.69 -15.50
CA LEU A 467 -22.71 -3.06 -15.06
C LEU A 467 -23.63 -1.85 -15.14
N TYR A 468 -24.91 -2.08 -15.38
CA TYR A 468 -25.93 -1.05 -15.53
C TYR A 468 -27.05 -1.23 -14.52
N LEU A 469 -27.57 -0.10 -14.01
CA LEU A 469 -28.77 -0.01 -13.21
C LEU A 469 -29.71 1.00 -13.89
N ASP A 470 -30.94 0.60 -14.18
CA ASP A 470 -31.94 1.44 -14.88
C ASP A 470 -31.42 2.04 -16.22
N GLY A 471 -30.57 1.30 -16.91
CA GLY A 471 -29.98 1.73 -18.18
C GLY A 471 -28.83 2.73 -18.07
N LEU A 472 -28.42 3.09 -16.87
CA LEU A 472 -27.27 3.92 -16.59
C LEU A 472 -26.10 3.08 -16.07
N GLU A 473 -24.88 3.48 -16.38
CA GLU A 473 -23.68 2.85 -15.84
C GLU A 473 -23.73 2.87 -14.31
N PHE A 474 -23.58 1.68 -13.69
CA PHE A 474 -23.69 1.54 -12.26
C PHE A 474 -22.47 2.10 -11.54
N HIS A 475 -22.71 3.10 -10.73
CA HIS A 475 -21.75 3.74 -9.85
C HIS A 475 -22.15 3.50 -8.38
N GLY A 476 -21.17 3.26 -7.54
CA GLY A 476 -21.38 3.07 -6.11
C GLY A 476 -20.26 3.69 -5.28
N THR A 477 -20.22 3.33 -4.01
CA THR A 477 -19.13 3.73 -3.13
C THR A 477 -17.84 3.05 -3.56
N TRP A 478 -16.76 3.79 -3.59
CA TRP A 478 -15.45 3.28 -3.99
C TRP A 478 -14.79 2.43 -2.89
N ARG A 479 -13.87 1.54 -3.28
CA ARG A 479 -13.12 0.62 -2.38
C ARG A 479 -14.00 -0.41 -1.65
N THR A 480 -15.24 -0.61 -2.06
CA THR A 480 -16.13 -1.63 -1.50
C THR A 480 -15.97 -2.92 -2.32
N ARG A 481 -15.71 -4.05 -1.66
CA ARG A 481 -15.88 -5.36 -2.32
C ARG A 481 -17.36 -5.66 -2.38
N PRO A 482 -17.95 -5.81 -3.56
CA PRO A 482 -19.34 -6.27 -3.67
C PRO A 482 -19.45 -7.73 -3.22
N GLY A 483 -20.46 -8.04 -2.43
CA GLY A 483 -20.87 -9.42 -2.17
C GLY A 483 -21.72 -9.92 -3.32
N VAL A 484 -21.27 -10.98 -3.99
CA VAL A 484 -21.99 -11.56 -5.13
C VAL A 484 -22.12 -13.05 -4.93
N ALA A 485 -23.33 -13.54 -4.93
CA ALA A 485 -23.62 -14.96 -4.87
C ALA A 485 -25.08 -15.25 -5.26
N ARG A 486 -25.35 -16.49 -5.59
CA ARG A 486 -26.73 -16.95 -5.81
C ARG A 486 -27.50 -17.03 -4.49
N LEU A 487 -28.58 -16.26 -4.38
CA LEU A 487 -29.56 -16.33 -3.29
C LEU A 487 -30.85 -16.96 -3.84
N GLY A 488 -31.16 -18.19 -3.44
CA GLY A 488 -32.22 -18.97 -4.08
C GLY A 488 -31.93 -19.19 -5.58
N GLU A 489 -32.87 -18.76 -6.42
CA GLU A 489 -32.73 -18.92 -7.88
C GLU A 489 -32.06 -17.71 -8.57
N ARG A 490 -31.86 -16.59 -7.85
CA ARG A 490 -31.38 -15.34 -8.41
C ARG A 490 -29.94 -15.05 -7.99
N MET A 491 -29.19 -14.40 -8.87
CA MET A 491 -27.88 -13.85 -8.55
C MET A 491 -28.06 -12.51 -7.84
N ALA A 492 -27.59 -12.44 -6.61
CA ALA A 492 -27.61 -11.25 -5.79
C ALA A 492 -26.28 -10.48 -5.92
N TYR A 493 -26.39 -9.19 -5.88
CA TYR A 493 -25.29 -8.23 -5.84
C TYR A 493 -25.51 -7.26 -4.68
N ILE A 494 -24.66 -7.33 -3.64
CA ILE A 494 -24.76 -6.48 -2.47
C ILE A 494 -23.57 -5.54 -2.43
N THR A 495 -23.83 -4.23 -2.39
CA THR A 495 -22.78 -3.22 -2.19
C THR A 495 -23.27 -2.13 -1.25
N GLN A 496 -22.46 -1.08 -1.04
CA GLN A 496 -22.90 0.10 -0.31
C GLN A 496 -23.42 1.14 -1.30
N ASP A 497 -24.54 1.77 -0.95
CA ASP A 497 -25.13 2.86 -1.72
C ASP A 497 -24.52 4.24 -1.33
N GLU A 498 -25.09 5.32 -1.84
CA GLU A 498 -24.64 6.69 -1.59
C GLU A 498 -24.80 7.15 -0.13
N ASP A 499 -25.66 6.47 0.64
CA ASP A 499 -25.83 6.69 2.08
C ASP A 499 -24.85 5.86 2.92
N ASP A 500 -23.94 5.11 2.30
CA ASP A 500 -23.07 4.09 2.92
C ASP A 500 -23.87 2.94 3.58
N GLU A 501 -25.08 2.67 3.10
CA GLU A 501 -25.93 1.58 3.58
C GLU A 501 -25.83 0.37 2.63
N PHE A 502 -26.01 -0.84 3.16
CA PHE A 502 -25.97 -2.06 2.35
C PHE A 502 -27.22 -2.16 1.51
N HIS A 503 -27.03 -2.28 0.20
CA HIS A 503 -28.09 -2.30 -0.79
C HIS A 503 -27.98 -3.57 -1.63
N LEU A 504 -29.09 -4.27 -1.81
CA LEU A 504 -29.24 -5.46 -2.63
C LEU A 504 -29.69 -5.05 -4.03
N TYR A 505 -29.03 -5.61 -5.01
CA TYR A 505 -29.43 -5.55 -6.41
C TYR A 505 -29.56 -6.98 -6.94
N TRP A 506 -30.44 -7.17 -7.88
CA TRP A 506 -30.64 -8.46 -8.53
C TRP A 506 -30.17 -8.43 -9.98
N GLN A 507 -29.46 -9.46 -10.39
CA GLN A 507 -29.09 -9.63 -11.78
C GLN A 507 -30.33 -9.85 -12.66
N ILE A 508 -30.47 -9.07 -13.75
CA ILE A 508 -31.46 -9.29 -14.82
C ILE A 508 -30.84 -10.12 -15.94
N ASP A 509 -29.66 -9.71 -16.38
CA ASP A 509 -28.83 -10.39 -17.37
C ASP A 509 -27.34 -10.14 -17.10
N THR A 510 -26.46 -10.51 -18.02
CA THR A 510 -25.00 -10.39 -17.84
C THR A 510 -24.55 -8.98 -17.47
N TYR A 511 -25.26 -7.94 -17.88
CA TYR A 511 -24.81 -6.56 -17.70
C TYR A 511 -25.77 -5.70 -16.88
N ASN A 512 -27.01 -6.13 -16.70
CA ASN A 512 -28.05 -5.30 -16.08
C ASN A 512 -28.47 -5.81 -14.71
N LEU A 513 -28.67 -4.86 -13.82
CA LEU A 513 -29.18 -5.03 -12.46
C LEU A 513 -30.52 -4.34 -12.29
N GLU A 514 -31.33 -4.84 -11.36
CA GLU A 514 -32.51 -4.14 -10.84
C GLU A 514 -32.38 -3.90 -9.34
N ASP A 515 -33.02 -2.85 -8.86
CA ASP A 515 -33.02 -2.47 -7.45
C ASP A 515 -33.81 -3.52 -6.61
N GLY A 516 -33.13 -4.09 -5.63
CA GLY A 516 -33.69 -5.03 -4.65
C GLY A 516 -33.95 -4.39 -3.28
N GLY A 517 -33.57 -3.11 -3.10
CA GLY A 517 -33.77 -2.33 -1.88
C GLY A 517 -32.67 -2.48 -0.84
N LYS A 518 -32.72 -1.62 0.16
CA LYS A 518 -31.75 -1.57 1.27
C LYS A 518 -31.93 -2.75 2.23
N LEU A 519 -30.83 -3.37 2.61
CA LEU A 519 -30.83 -4.47 3.57
C LEU A 519 -31.09 -3.99 5.00
N LYS A 520 -31.81 -4.82 5.76
CA LYS A 520 -32.25 -4.49 7.12
C LYS A 520 -31.76 -5.51 8.13
N LEU A 521 -31.58 -5.02 9.35
CA LEU A 521 -31.47 -5.83 10.55
C LEU A 521 -32.85 -6.28 11.03
N THR A 522 -32.88 -7.28 11.91
CA THR A 522 -34.12 -7.82 12.52
C THR A 522 -34.91 -6.80 13.32
N ASP A 523 -34.31 -5.67 13.71
CA ASP A 523 -35.01 -4.53 14.36
C ASP A 523 -35.60 -3.51 13.37
N GLY A 524 -35.46 -3.77 12.06
CA GLY A 524 -35.94 -2.92 10.97
C GLY A 524 -35.00 -1.77 10.58
N SER A 525 -33.89 -1.57 11.27
CA SER A 525 -32.88 -0.57 10.88
C SER A 525 -32.09 -1.01 9.66
N PHE A 526 -31.60 -0.05 8.86
CA PHE A 526 -30.72 -0.34 7.74
C PHE A 526 -29.30 -0.69 8.22
N ILE A 527 -28.61 -1.54 7.45
CA ILE A 527 -27.24 -1.92 7.70
C ILE A 527 -26.34 -0.80 7.14
N GLY A 528 -25.78 0.05 8.01
CA GLY A 528 -24.89 1.15 7.63
C GLY A 528 -23.43 0.85 7.97
N GLY A 529 -22.51 1.43 7.22
CA GLY A 529 -21.08 1.17 7.37
C GLY A 529 -20.16 2.28 6.94
N SER A 530 -20.50 3.54 7.26
CA SER A 530 -19.68 4.69 6.86
C SER A 530 -18.41 4.83 7.69
N TYR A 531 -17.31 5.13 7.00
CA TYR A 531 -16.03 5.48 7.61
C TYR A 531 -16.02 6.89 8.24
N PHE A 532 -16.76 7.83 7.67
CA PHE A 532 -16.78 9.25 8.08
C PHE A 532 -18.09 9.72 8.74
N GLY A 533 -19.01 8.83 9.02
CA GLY A 533 -20.35 9.18 9.50
C GLY A 533 -21.37 9.20 8.37
N LYS A 534 -22.47 9.92 8.52
CA LYS A 534 -23.57 9.93 7.55
C LYS A 534 -23.15 10.54 6.22
N GLY A 535 -23.34 9.77 5.15
CA GLY A 535 -23.19 10.22 3.76
C GLY A 535 -21.75 10.42 3.33
N GLY A 536 -21.52 10.46 2.05
CA GLY A 536 -20.24 10.72 1.44
C GLY A 536 -19.71 9.58 0.59
N GLY A 537 -20.41 8.45 0.54
CA GLY A 537 -20.11 7.36 -0.40
C GLY A 537 -18.67 6.84 -0.28
N THR A 538 -18.12 6.78 0.96
CA THR A 538 -16.71 6.41 1.17
C THR A 538 -16.47 4.90 1.22
N GLY A 539 -17.53 4.11 1.40
CA GLY A 539 -17.51 2.65 1.33
C GLY A 539 -16.46 1.99 2.22
N ARG A 540 -15.62 1.16 1.60
CA ARG A 540 -14.48 0.42 2.14
C ARG A 540 -14.80 -0.91 2.81
N ASN A 541 -16.05 -1.30 2.99
CA ASN A 541 -16.39 -2.63 3.48
C ASN A 541 -16.07 -3.70 2.42
N LYS A 542 -15.71 -4.89 2.89
CA LYS A 542 -15.44 -6.06 2.05
C LYS A 542 -16.50 -7.10 2.33
N ILE A 543 -17.53 -7.13 1.50
CA ILE A 543 -18.73 -7.97 1.69
C ILE A 543 -18.48 -9.33 1.03
N LEU A 544 -18.79 -10.40 1.75
CA LEU A 544 -18.78 -11.78 1.26
C LEU A 544 -20.11 -12.43 1.63
N ILE A 545 -20.82 -12.95 0.63
CA ILE A 545 -22.05 -13.72 0.82
C ILE A 545 -21.68 -15.20 0.91
N ILE A 546 -22.00 -15.85 2.01
CA ILE A 546 -21.65 -17.26 2.28
C ILE A 546 -22.57 -17.84 3.35
N ASP A 547 -22.87 -19.12 3.28
CA ASP A 547 -23.47 -19.86 4.38
C ASP A 547 -22.37 -20.15 5.40
N TRP A 548 -22.29 -19.30 6.43
CA TRP A 548 -21.20 -19.36 7.39
C TRP A 548 -21.48 -20.31 8.54
N ASP A 549 -22.72 -20.42 8.99
CA ASP A 549 -23.11 -21.28 10.11
C ASP A 549 -23.70 -22.62 9.69
N ASP A 550 -23.69 -22.91 8.36
CA ASP A 550 -24.13 -24.18 7.74
C ASP A 550 -25.63 -24.49 7.98
N ASP A 551 -26.47 -23.43 8.02
CA ASP A 551 -27.91 -23.56 8.20
C ASP A 551 -28.69 -23.59 6.86
N GLY A 552 -28.00 -23.50 5.72
CA GLY A 552 -28.56 -23.54 4.36
C GLY A 552 -29.02 -22.15 3.86
N VAL A 553 -28.90 -21.13 4.67
CA VAL A 553 -29.23 -19.74 4.32
C VAL A 553 -27.93 -18.95 4.18
N LYS A 554 -27.84 -18.10 3.18
CA LYS A 554 -26.62 -17.31 2.95
C LYS A 554 -26.56 -16.11 3.88
N ASP A 555 -25.45 -16.00 4.57
CA ASP A 555 -25.09 -14.93 5.51
C ASP A 555 -24.17 -13.89 4.86
N LEU A 556 -23.72 -12.90 5.66
CA LEU A 556 -22.65 -12.00 5.28
C LEU A 556 -21.45 -12.13 6.23
N LEU A 557 -20.25 -12.28 5.66
CA LEU A 557 -19.01 -11.93 6.32
C LEU A 557 -18.55 -10.58 5.79
N VAL A 558 -18.22 -9.65 6.69
CA VAL A 558 -17.86 -8.29 6.33
C VAL A 558 -16.51 -7.91 6.94
N GLY A 559 -15.54 -7.66 6.09
CA GLY A 559 -14.30 -6.99 6.49
C GLY A 559 -14.54 -5.50 6.62
N THR A 560 -14.27 -4.92 7.80
CA THR A 560 -14.57 -3.52 8.09
C THR A 560 -13.41 -2.59 7.73
N PRO A 561 -13.69 -1.29 7.50
CA PRO A 561 -12.66 -0.26 7.52
C PRO A 561 -12.14 -0.01 8.95
N ARG A 562 -11.05 0.74 9.05
CA ARG A 562 -10.52 1.20 10.35
C ARG A 562 -11.60 1.93 11.16
N TYR A 563 -11.52 1.89 12.47
CA TYR A 563 -12.50 2.43 13.43
C TYR A 563 -13.86 1.73 13.45
N GLY A 564 -14.06 0.71 12.65
CA GLY A 564 -15.33 0.01 12.54
C GLY A 564 -15.32 -1.36 13.22
N THR A 565 -14.66 -1.53 14.37
CA THR A 565 -14.44 -2.84 14.99
C THR A 565 -15.52 -3.29 15.95
N ILE A 566 -16.31 -2.35 16.49
CA ILE A 566 -17.37 -2.67 17.48
C ILE A 566 -18.74 -2.45 16.89
N PRO A 567 -19.64 -3.43 16.97
CA PRO A 567 -21.01 -3.28 16.52
C PRO A 567 -21.72 -2.11 17.18
N ASN A 568 -22.38 -1.29 16.38
CA ASN A 568 -23.17 -0.14 16.82
C ASN A 568 -24.63 -0.33 16.40
N LYS A 569 -25.52 -0.49 17.39
CA LYS A 569 -26.96 -0.73 17.17
C LYS A 569 -27.67 0.38 16.41
N GLN A 570 -27.17 1.63 16.47
CA GLN A 570 -27.83 2.77 15.85
C GLN A 570 -27.60 2.82 14.33
N ILE A 571 -26.49 2.29 13.88
CA ILE A 571 -26.08 2.30 12.45
C ILE A 571 -25.89 0.89 11.88
N GLY A 572 -26.07 -0.17 12.67
CA GLY A 572 -26.00 -1.56 12.25
C GLY A 572 -24.59 -2.13 12.16
N LEU A 573 -23.62 -1.41 11.63
CA LEU A 573 -22.21 -1.84 11.53
C LEU A 573 -21.34 -1.15 12.60
N PRO A 574 -20.17 -1.71 12.89
CA PRO A 574 -19.22 -1.10 13.80
C PRO A 574 -18.84 0.30 13.34
N PHE A 575 -18.90 1.25 14.22
CA PHE A 575 -18.48 2.61 13.95
C PHE A 575 -17.85 3.23 15.20
N ASN A 576 -16.54 3.50 15.12
CA ASN A 576 -15.77 4.36 16.02
C ASN A 576 -16.05 4.24 17.54
N ALA A 577 -16.48 3.09 18.00
CA ALA A 577 -16.96 2.91 19.37
C ALA A 577 -16.06 2.04 20.25
N GLY A 578 -14.75 1.94 19.96
CA GLY A 578 -13.89 1.11 20.78
C GLY A 578 -12.48 0.95 20.23
N ASP A 579 -11.97 -0.26 20.21
CA ASP A 579 -10.61 -0.55 19.72
C ASP A 579 -10.44 -0.14 18.27
N LYS A 580 -9.32 0.49 17.99
CA LYS A 580 -8.95 0.90 16.63
C LYS A 580 -8.49 -0.31 15.83
N GLY A 581 -8.99 -0.45 14.61
CA GLY A 581 -8.57 -1.50 13.70
C GLY A 581 -9.73 -2.03 12.86
N ALA A 582 -9.39 -2.82 11.85
CA ALA A 582 -10.35 -3.53 11.03
C ALA A 582 -10.66 -4.90 11.65
N ALA A 583 -11.90 -5.37 11.50
CA ALA A 583 -12.34 -6.66 12.01
C ALA A 583 -13.19 -7.40 10.97
N VAL A 584 -13.40 -8.68 11.17
CA VAL A 584 -14.33 -9.48 10.39
C VAL A 584 -15.62 -9.64 11.19
N LEU A 585 -16.74 -9.23 10.59
CA LEU A 585 -18.06 -9.35 11.17
C LEU A 585 -18.84 -10.48 10.51
N PHE A 586 -19.65 -11.15 11.30
CA PHE A 586 -20.65 -12.09 10.88
C PHE A 586 -22.05 -11.50 11.08
N LEU A 587 -22.81 -11.38 10.00
CA LEU A 587 -24.22 -11.02 10.01
C LEU A 587 -25.02 -12.24 9.57
N ARG A 588 -25.66 -12.93 10.53
CA ARG A 588 -26.48 -14.08 10.25
C ARG A 588 -27.76 -13.64 9.55
N ASN A 589 -28.13 -14.31 8.48
CA ASN A 589 -29.42 -14.09 7.83
C ASN A 589 -30.53 -14.83 8.60
N ALA A 590 -31.30 -14.08 9.37
CA ALA A 590 -32.45 -14.58 10.10
C ALA A 590 -33.72 -14.71 9.24
N GLY A 591 -33.68 -14.23 7.99
CA GLY A 591 -34.74 -14.35 7.00
C GLY A 591 -34.57 -15.59 6.12
N THR A 592 -34.69 -15.40 4.82
CA THR A 592 -34.47 -16.44 3.79
C THR A 592 -33.53 -15.96 2.71
N ASN A 593 -33.07 -16.86 1.84
CA ASN A 593 -32.27 -16.45 0.67
C ASN A 593 -33.02 -15.49 -0.28
N ASN A 594 -34.36 -15.56 -0.34
CA ASN A 594 -35.16 -14.68 -1.20
C ASN A 594 -35.53 -13.34 -0.53
N GLU A 595 -35.65 -13.36 0.79
CA GLU A 595 -35.99 -12.19 1.62
C GLU A 595 -34.99 -12.08 2.79
N PRO A 596 -33.77 -11.59 2.53
CA PRO A 596 -32.73 -11.57 3.55
C PRO A 596 -33.00 -10.46 4.59
N VAL A 597 -32.92 -10.85 5.85
CA VAL A 597 -32.97 -9.95 7.01
C VAL A 597 -31.91 -10.42 7.99
N TYR A 598 -31.05 -9.53 8.43
CA TYR A 598 -29.85 -9.94 9.17
C TYR A 598 -29.96 -9.67 10.68
N ASP A 599 -29.37 -10.57 11.45
CA ASP A 599 -29.13 -10.33 12.87
C ASP A 599 -28.09 -9.24 13.07
N PHE A 600 -28.06 -8.63 14.27
CA PHE A 600 -27.05 -7.65 14.62
C PHE A 600 -25.63 -8.27 14.51
N PRO A 601 -24.66 -7.57 13.90
CA PRO A 601 -23.34 -8.15 13.61
C PRO A 601 -22.63 -8.66 14.87
N LYS A 602 -22.01 -9.81 14.74
CA LYS A 602 -21.07 -10.39 15.71
C LYS A 602 -19.66 -10.36 15.16
N MET A 603 -18.68 -10.17 16.03
CA MET A 603 -17.27 -10.18 15.65
C MET A 603 -16.73 -11.60 15.63
N ILE A 604 -16.06 -11.99 14.54
CA ILE A 604 -15.32 -13.25 14.47
C ILE A 604 -14.15 -13.21 15.44
N LYS A 605 -13.98 -14.30 16.19
CA LYS A 605 -12.92 -14.48 17.18
C LYS A 605 -12.02 -15.66 16.80
N TYR A 606 -10.74 -15.52 17.05
CA TYR A 606 -9.75 -16.58 16.98
C TYR A 606 -9.27 -16.92 18.39
N LEU A 607 -9.38 -18.17 18.79
CA LEU A 607 -9.07 -18.65 20.15
C LEU A 607 -9.72 -17.76 21.23
N GLY A 608 -10.99 -17.38 21.01
CA GLY A 608 -11.80 -16.57 21.90
C GLY A 608 -11.49 -15.05 21.92
N LYS A 609 -10.53 -14.59 21.11
CA LYS A 609 -10.18 -13.17 20.98
C LYS A 609 -10.63 -12.63 19.63
N THR A 610 -11.24 -11.46 19.61
CA THR A 610 -11.66 -10.78 18.38
C THR A 610 -10.48 -10.62 17.43
N ILE A 611 -10.70 -10.96 16.16
CA ILE A 611 -9.73 -10.75 15.09
C ILE A 611 -9.66 -9.25 14.79
N HIS A 612 -8.49 -8.66 15.00
CA HIS A 612 -8.20 -7.26 14.69
C HIS A 612 -6.99 -7.16 13.80
N PHE A 613 -7.13 -6.41 12.72
CA PHE A 613 -6.05 -6.09 11.80
C PHE A 613 -5.68 -4.60 11.85
N GLY A 614 -4.84 -4.20 10.91
CA GLY A 614 -4.40 -2.83 10.79
C GLY A 614 -5.52 -1.81 10.65
N GLN A 615 -5.15 -0.56 10.48
CA GLN A 615 -6.07 0.56 10.65
C GLN A 615 -6.83 0.96 9.38
N HIS A 616 -6.62 0.29 8.25
CA HIS A 616 -7.22 0.73 6.99
C HIS A 616 -8.40 -0.14 6.57
N SER A 617 -8.20 -1.43 6.39
CA SER A 617 -9.24 -2.41 6.09
C SER A 617 -8.68 -3.83 6.23
N CYS A 618 -9.57 -4.81 6.31
CA CYS A 618 -9.28 -6.22 6.09
C CYS A 618 -10.31 -6.81 5.12
N ALA A 619 -9.98 -7.93 4.49
CA ALA A 619 -10.84 -8.58 3.52
C ALA A 619 -10.91 -10.10 3.78
N PRO A 620 -12.07 -10.64 4.20
CA PRO A 620 -12.25 -12.07 4.40
C PRO A 620 -12.50 -12.80 3.07
N THR A 621 -11.99 -14.03 2.99
CA THR A 621 -12.41 -15.07 2.05
C THR A 621 -12.42 -16.42 2.75
N VAL A 622 -13.17 -17.38 2.25
CA VAL A 622 -13.35 -18.68 2.90
C VAL A 622 -13.28 -19.81 1.90
N GLY A 623 -12.90 -20.99 2.36
CA GLY A 623 -12.87 -22.21 1.58
C GLY A 623 -12.51 -23.43 2.40
N ASN A 624 -12.75 -24.61 1.83
CA ASN A 624 -12.40 -25.88 2.47
C ASN A 624 -10.92 -26.17 2.21
N LEU A 625 -10.05 -25.68 3.10
CA LEU A 625 -8.62 -25.97 3.04
C LEU A 625 -8.25 -27.12 3.97
N LYS A 626 -7.88 -26.86 5.21
CA LYS A 626 -7.49 -27.90 6.17
C LYS A 626 -8.68 -28.57 6.85
N THR A 627 -9.79 -27.85 6.97
CA THR A 627 -11.03 -28.36 7.59
C THR A 627 -11.85 -29.11 6.55
N LYS A 628 -12.11 -30.40 6.80
CA LYS A 628 -12.89 -31.23 5.86
C LYS A 628 -14.39 -30.88 5.85
N ASP A 629 -14.94 -30.58 7.03
CA ASP A 629 -16.36 -30.29 7.23
C ASP A 629 -16.48 -28.87 7.80
N GLY A 630 -16.49 -27.87 6.91
CA GLY A 630 -16.57 -26.45 7.29
C GLY A 630 -15.63 -25.56 6.47
N LEU A 631 -15.81 -24.27 6.62
CA LEU A 631 -15.05 -23.27 5.88
C LEU A 631 -13.96 -22.68 6.76
N ASP A 632 -12.71 -22.83 6.35
CA ASP A 632 -11.60 -22.08 6.93
C ASP A 632 -11.64 -20.62 6.45
N LEU A 633 -11.04 -19.72 7.22
CA LEU A 633 -11.02 -18.29 6.96
C LEU A 633 -9.62 -17.83 6.57
N ILE A 634 -9.50 -17.18 5.43
CA ILE A 634 -8.33 -16.36 5.09
C ILE A 634 -8.73 -14.89 5.18
N VAL A 635 -7.87 -14.07 5.79
CA VAL A 635 -8.07 -12.62 5.85
C VAL A 635 -6.86 -11.92 5.25
N GLY A 636 -7.09 -11.12 4.23
CA GLY A 636 -6.11 -10.19 3.70
C GLY A 636 -6.07 -8.90 4.53
N ASP A 637 -4.88 -8.42 4.87
CA ASP A 637 -4.72 -7.18 5.62
C ASP A 637 -4.29 -5.99 4.74
N GLN A 638 -4.22 -4.82 5.34
CA GLN A 638 -3.77 -3.61 4.67
C GLN A 638 -2.28 -3.64 4.26
N LYS A 639 -1.46 -4.47 4.91
CA LYS A 639 -0.04 -4.58 4.62
C LYS A 639 0.26 -5.56 3.49
N GLY A 640 -0.77 -6.24 2.97
CA GLY A 640 -0.63 -7.18 1.87
C GLY A 640 -0.34 -8.62 2.28
N ARG A 641 -0.53 -8.97 3.54
CA ARG A 641 -0.34 -10.33 4.06
C ARG A 641 -1.64 -11.08 4.17
N PHE A 642 -1.57 -12.39 4.05
CA PHE A 642 -2.68 -13.32 4.15
C PHE A 642 -2.57 -14.09 5.46
N TYR A 643 -3.64 -14.09 6.24
CA TYR A 643 -3.72 -14.78 7.52
C TYR A 643 -4.71 -15.92 7.44
N PHE A 644 -4.26 -17.14 7.72
CA PHE A 644 -5.07 -18.35 7.70
C PHE A 644 -5.54 -18.72 9.11
N PHE A 645 -6.84 -19.01 9.25
CA PHE A 645 -7.47 -19.45 10.49
C PHE A 645 -8.30 -20.70 10.23
N GLU A 646 -7.98 -21.80 10.93
CA GLU A 646 -8.76 -23.01 10.85
C GLU A 646 -10.13 -22.83 11.52
N ARG A 647 -11.18 -23.38 10.92
CA ARG A 647 -12.57 -23.28 11.41
C ARG A 647 -12.72 -23.66 12.87
N LYS A 648 -12.06 -24.71 13.32
CA LYS A 648 -12.14 -25.22 14.70
C LYS A 648 -11.70 -24.21 15.78
N ASP A 649 -10.87 -23.25 15.42
CA ASP A 649 -10.31 -22.23 16.31
C ASP A 649 -11.12 -20.91 16.27
N LEU A 650 -12.16 -20.85 15.44
CA LEU A 650 -13.02 -19.68 15.25
C LEU A 650 -14.30 -19.80 16.09
N SER A 651 -14.80 -18.62 16.50
CA SER A 651 -16.10 -18.45 17.17
C SER A 651 -16.68 -17.06 16.89
N TRP A 652 -18.01 -16.86 17.12
CA TRP A 652 -18.73 -15.60 16.88
C TRP A 652 -19.91 -15.36 17.85
#